data_340685cbb383e35f6227e22b68cfde23
#
_entry.id   340685cbb383e35f6227e22b68cfde23
#
_cell.length_a   1.000
_cell.length_b   1.000
_cell.length_c   1.000
_cell.angle_alpha   90.00
_cell.angle_beta   90.00
_cell.angle_gamma   90.00
#
_symmetry.space_group_name_H-M   'P 1'
#
loop_
_entity.id
_entity.type
_entity.pdbx_description
1 polymer ?
#
loop_
_entity_poly.entity_id
_entity_poly.type
_entity_poly.pdbx_seq_one_letter_code
_entity_poly.pdbx_strand_id
1 'polypeptide(L)'
;MSDMQLKSKGRRWVPSNKVVLGLLVFALVITLARYAGLLPEALHRLPEQLVPPLAGVLDVIFNFVKDDLHLIDLTRFFTGILQWMIDASSNIFYGKRRWPNLEPIPWTSLAAVAGVVGYYLGGWRLAALGAGTFVWTALIGQWKIAMETLSVLAVAAPLAFIIGLLLGICSWKSKRVEMALMPILSLLQTIPFFTYLLPAVIFFKVGPTAGAVATTIYAIPPMILMTTLGLKKVSPEVVEAGKMSGCSRWQMLRYVYLPSARTEILVGVNQVIMLSLAMVVLTAFIGMPGLGAKLLAMMGSFKLGRSVEIGITIVLVAVMLDRLSKAWVVKQPVHFEKGTSWVVRHKYLVLSFVAFFGCMIIAQFWEIAAEIGRKQDFSQGKALDAYVKYDLLQNPVLKAVTYGLRVFMNNYVLIPFRNFLLSIPMPAFIAIVVAIAWQMAGRKQALIALAFFSWVALSGWWDRSVITIYYVLTSTAVAAIIAIPLAVWGASPPAQRIDFSRGINVDLVVGLISLAFRRLIIFVASMIVAGVLRYILWSLGVFGDAEVLGTSYTLTFWAIFAVSFYVMWRFLGQMMRDTFLLLAADTAQTFPSFVYLLPAIMLFSITPIAVLFAIMIFAMVPLIRYTIEGLRNVPPEMLESADMSGSNRMQKLWFVQFPLALPTMAVGFNQALMFAFFMTMIAAYIGTVDLGQELQRTLAGTDLGKNFVLGLNVAFMALSFDLVINKWAADKKKILGLD
;
A
#
# COMPACT_ATOMS: atom_id res chain seq x y z
N MET A 1 12.01 -8.03 51.40
CA MET A 1 12.16 -6.58 51.25
C MET A 1 13.64 -6.27 51.34
N SER A 2 14.39 -6.36 50.23
CA SER A 2 15.77 -5.94 50.20
C SER A 2 16.17 -5.75 48.75
N ASP A 3 16.63 -4.54 48.46
CA ASP A 3 17.54 -4.16 47.35
C ASP A 3 17.05 -4.31 45.91
N MET A 4 15.97 -3.65 45.57
CA MET A 4 15.78 -3.14 44.21
C MET A 4 16.29 -1.69 44.18
N GLN A 5 17.63 -1.52 44.20
CA GLN A 5 18.24 -0.25 43.77
C GLN A 5 18.00 -0.05 42.26
N LEU A 6 16.93 0.65 41.96
CA LEU A 6 16.72 1.31 40.65
C LEU A 6 17.89 2.29 40.44
N LYS A 7 18.96 1.82 39.78
CA LYS A 7 19.94 2.71 39.17
C LYS A 7 19.23 3.51 38.11
N SER A 8 18.67 4.64 38.47
CA SER A 8 18.26 5.71 37.57
C SER A 8 19.51 6.31 36.90
N LYS A 9 20.08 5.60 35.93
CA LYS A 9 20.94 6.24 34.97
C LYS A 9 20.06 7.02 34.02
N GLY A 10 19.80 8.27 34.34
CA GLY A 10 19.43 9.27 33.37
C GLY A 10 20.41 9.21 32.21
N ARG A 11 20.08 8.49 31.14
CA ARG A 11 20.92 8.38 29.95
C ARG A 11 20.91 9.76 29.28
N ARG A 12 21.97 10.53 29.56
CA ARG A 12 22.37 11.65 28.70
C ARG A 12 22.42 11.14 27.25
N TRP A 13 21.94 11.93 26.35
CA TRP A 13 21.87 11.68 24.90
C TRP A 13 23.28 11.61 24.22
N VAL A 14 24.34 11.36 24.98
CA VAL A 14 25.71 11.21 24.51
C VAL A 14 25.96 9.73 24.24
N PRO A 15 26.38 9.35 23.03
CA PRO A 15 26.71 7.95 22.74
C PRO A 15 27.78 7.48 23.72
N SER A 16 27.39 6.58 24.63
CA SER A 16 28.29 5.97 25.62
C SER A 16 29.30 5.03 24.98
N ASN A 17 29.25 4.84 23.66
CA ASN A 17 30.12 3.95 22.91
C ASN A 17 31.17 4.76 22.14
N LYS A 18 32.41 4.64 22.53
CA LYS A 18 33.57 5.34 21.90
C LYS A 18 33.65 5.13 20.38
N VAL A 19 33.16 3.98 19.89
CA VAL A 19 33.15 3.65 18.46
C VAL A 19 32.14 4.54 17.70
N VAL A 20 30.96 4.73 18.25
CA VAL A 20 29.92 5.60 17.62
C VAL A 20 30.41 7.04 17.55
N LEU A 21 31.04 7.52 18.65
CA LEU A 21 31.62 8.86 18.66
C LEU A 21 32.75 8.97 17.64
N GLY A 22 33.61 7.95 17.55
CA GLY A 22 34.70 7.89 16.56
C GLY A 22 34.19 7.95 15.12
N LEU A 23 33.13 7.21 14.79
CA LEU A 23 32.50 7.23 13.45
C LEU A 23 31.89 8.60 13.13
N LEU A 24 31.24 9.25 14.10
CA LEU A 24 30.65 10.57 13.90
C LEU A 24 31.73 11.66 13.75
N VAL A 25 32.79 11.59 14.54
CA VAL A 25 33.97 12.48 14.41
C VAL A 25 34.64 12.28 13.04
N PHE A 26 34.85 11.03 12.63
CA PHE A 26 35.36 10.71 11.29
C PHE A 26 34.52 11.31 10.18
N ALA A 27 33.18 11.14 10.25
CA ALA A 27 32.25 11.70 9.28
C ALA A 27 32.33 13.24 9.25
N LEU A 28 32.42 13.89 10.41
CA LEU A 28 32.52 15.32 10.51
C LEU A 28 33.84 15.82 9.90
N VAL A 29 34.99 15.20 10.26
CA VAL A 29 36.32 15.56 9.74
C VAL A 29 36.38 15.45 8.22
N ILE A 30 35.90 14.33 7.66
CA ILE A 30 35.87 14.14 6.20
C ILE A 30 34.95 15.17 5.53
N THR A 31 33.81 15.48 6.10
CA THR A 31 32.91 16.48 5.54
C THR A 31 33.54 17.89 5.58
N LEU A 32 34.19 18.26 6.68
CA LEU A 32 34.91 19.53 6.80
C LEU A 32 36.10 19.60 5.84
N ALA A 33 36.89 18.52 5.72
CA ALA A 33 37.99 18.43 4.79
C ALA A 33 37.60 18.63 3.33
N ARG A 34 36.37 18.20 2.97
CA ARG A 34 35.77 18.48 1.66
C ARG A 34 35.50 19.96 1.46
N TYR A 35 34.82 20.61 2.42
CA TYR A 35 34.54 22.05 2.33
C TYR A 35 35.84 22.89 2.29
N ALA A 36 36.93 22.37 2.87
CA ALA A 36 38.27 22.98 2.78
C ALA A 36 38.98 22.66 1.45
N GLY A 37 38.39 21.89 0.53
CA GLY A 37 39.02 21.52 -0.74
C GLY A 37 40.17 20.52 -0.63
N LEU A 38 40.34 19.85 0.52
CA LEU A 38 41.44 18.93 0.80
C LEU A 38 41.18 17.49 0.35
N LEU A 39 39.92 17.15 -0.05
CA LEU A 39 39.53 15.81 -0.42
C LEU A 39 39.58 15.56 -1.93
N PRO A 40 40.21 14.44 -2.38
CA PRO A 40 40.13 14.03 -3.78
C PRO A 40 38.68 13.75 -4.20
N GLU A 41 38.32 14.05 -5.46
CA GLU A 41 36.98 13.77 -6.02
C GLU A 41 36.60 12.28 -5.92
N ALA A 42 37.59 11.39 -5.94
CA ALA A 42 37.38 9.94 -5.79
C ALA A 42 36.75 9.52 -4.45
N LEU A 43 36.90 10.30 -3.38
CA LEU A 43 36.22 10.06 -2.11
C LEU A 43 34.81 10.64 -2.05
N HIS A 44 34.48 11.48 -3.01
CA HIS A 44 33.13 11.98 -3.18
C HIS A 44 32.26 11.06 -4.03
N ARG A 45 32.81 10.67 -5.19
CA ARG A 45 32.21 9.70 -6.12
C ARG A 45 33.30 8.72 -6.53
N LEU A 46 32.97 7.44 -6.56
CA LEU A 46 33.88 6.47 -7.15
C LEU A 46 34.07 6.82 -8.63
N PRO A 47 35.31 7.03 -9.09
CA PRO A 47 35.57 7.21 -10.51
C PRO A 47 35.05 6.01 -11.31
N GLU A 48 34.50 6.26 -12.50
CA GLU A 48 33.93 5.19 -13.34
C GLU A 48 34.87 4.02 -13.58
N GLN A 49 36.18 4.30 -13.61
CA GLN A 49 37.25 3.31 -13.78
C GLN A 49 37.40 2.34 -12.59
N LEU A 50 36.96 2.75 -11.38
CA LEU A 50 37.01 1.96 -10.16
C LEU A 50 35.69 1.30 -9.80
N VAL A 51 34.63 1.59 -10.56
CA VAL A 51 33.31 0.96 -10.39
C VAL A 51 33.36 -0.48 -10.92
N PRO A 52 33.17 -1.50 -10.07
CA PRO A 52 33.12 -2.88 -10.54
C PRO A 52 32.01 -3.06 -11.58
N PRO A 53 32.20 -3.84 -12.62
CA PRO A 53 31.19 -4.07 -13.66
C PRO A 53 30.07 -5.02 -13.16
N LEU A 54 29.41 -4.66 -12.05
CA LEU A 54 28.40 -5.51 -11.41
C LEU A 54 27.24 -5.84 -12.34
N ALA A 55 26.82 -4.88 -13.16
CA ALA A 55 25.76 -5.12 -14.15
C ALA A 55 26.21 -6.16 -15.19
N GLY A 56 27.43 -6.05 -15.70
CA GLY A 56 27.98 -7.03 -16.65
C GLY A 56 28.11 -8.43 -16.07
N VAL A 57 28.54 -8.55 -14.80
CA VAL A 57 28.60 -9.85 -14.10
C VAL A 57 27.21 -10.46 -14.00
N LEU A 58 26.19 -9.67 -13.63
CA LEU A 58 24.82 -10.15 -13.55
C LEU A 58 24.28 -10.51 -14.94
N ASP A 59 24.60 -9.75 -16.00
CA ASP A 59 24.21 -10.08 -17.37
C ASP A 59 24.82 -11.41 -17.83
N VAL A 60 26.10 -11.68 -17.49
CA VAL A 60 26.73 -12.97 -17.77
C VAL A 60 25.99 -14.12 -17.04
N ILE A 61 25.67 -13.94 -15.75
CA ILE A 61 24.91 -14.93 -14.99
C ILE A 61 23.52 -15.15 -15.60
N PHE A 62 22.83 -14.07 -15.99
CA PHE A 62 21.51 -14.17 -16.62
C PHE A 62 21.59 -14.86 -17.99
N ASN A 63 22.56 -14.53 -18.82
CA ASN A 63 22.72 -15.16 -20.12
C ASN A 63 23.06 -16.64 -19.95
N PHE A 64 23.91 -17.01 -19.03
CA PHE A 64 24.18 -18.40 -18.67
C PHE A 64 22.89 -19.14 -18.25
N VAL A 65 22.09 -18.58 -17.35
CA VAL A 65 20.83 -19.18 -16.91
C VAL A 65 19.82 -19.25 -18.06
N LYS A 66 19.76 -18.22 -18.88
CA LYS A 66 18.81 -18.09 -19.99
C LYS A 66 19.13 -19.06 -21.13
N ASP A 67 20.39 -19.04 -21.60
CA ASP A 67 20.81 -19.69 -22.85
C ASP A 67 21.49 -21.04 -22.59
N ASP A 68 22.47 -21.13 -21.68
CA ASP A 68 23.22 -22.37 -21.43
C ASP A 68 22.41 -23.39 -20.59
N LEU A 69 21.64 -22.95 -19.61
CA LEU A 69 20.73 -23.83 -18.86
C LEU A 69 19.38 -24.06 -19.56
N HIS A 70 19.20 -23.55 -20.77
CA HIS A 70 17.95 -23.66 -21.55
C HIS A 70 16.68 -23.30 -20.76
N LEU A 71 16.81 -22.41 -19.75
CA LEU A 71 15.67 -22.03 -18.92
C LEU A 71 14.60 -21.31 -19.74
N ILE A 72 14.99 -20.64 -20.83
CA ILE A 72 14.05 -19.96 -21.73
C ILE A 72 13.12 -20.97 -22.44
N ASP A 73 13.60 -22.14 -22.78
CA ASP A 73 12.77 -23.16 -23.43
C ASP A 73 11.76 -23.77 -22.45
N LEU A 74 12.20 -24.00 -21.22
CA LEU A 74 11.33 -24.45 -20.15
C LEU A 74 10.25 -23.39 -19.83
N THR A 75 10.63 -22.12 -19.71
CA THR A 75 9.68 -21.04 -19.44
C THR A 75 8.72 -20.81 -20.59
N ARG A 76 9.15 -20.99 -21.83
CA ARG A 76 8.28 -20.93 -23.03
C ARG A 76 7.25 -22.04 -23.08
N PHE A 77 7.61 -23.25 -22.63
CA PHE A 77 6.65 -24.34 -22.45
C PHE A 77 5.57 -23.95 -21.43
N PHE A 78 5.97 -23.47 -20.25
CA PHE A 78 5.02 -22.97 -19.25
C PHE A 78 4.24 -21.74 -19.73
N THR A 79 4.83 -20.88 -20.57
CA THR A 79 4.14 -19.76 -21.20
C THR A 79 2.94 -20.25 -22.01
N GLY A 80 3.07 -21.35 -22.74
CA GLY A 80 1.96 -21.94 -23.50
C GLY A 80 0.79 -22.34 -22.61
N ILE A 81 1.07 -23.00 -21.48
CA ILE A 81 0.06 -23.42 -20.51
C ILE A 81 -0.62 -22.19 -19.88
N LEU A 82 0.19 -21.23 -19.40
CA LEU A 82 -0.33 -20.01 -18.80
C LEU A 82 -1.15 -19.17 -19.78
N GLN A 83 -0.68 -19.07 -21.02
CA GLN A 83 -1.42 -18.38 -22.07
C GLN A 83 -2.78 -19.02 -22.34
N TRP A 84 -2.83 -20.37 -22.37
CA TRP A 84 -4.10 -21.08 -22.50
C TRP A 84 -5.04 -20.80 -21.33
N MET A 85 -4.54 -20.82 -20.08
CA MET A 85 -5.34 -20.50 -18.89
C MET A 85 -5.86 -19.06 -18.93
N ILE A 86 -5.02 -18.11 -19.34
CA ILE A 86 -5.40 -16.69 -19.45
C ILE A 86 -6.40 -16.49 -20.61
N ASP A 87 -6.20 -17.16 -21.75
CA ASP A 87 -7.12 -17.10 -22.87
C ASP A 87 -8.48 -17.70 -22.52
N ALA A 88 -8.50 -18.83 -21.80
CA ALA A 88 -9.74 -19.43 -21.27
C ALA A 88 -10.46 -18.45 -20.32
N SER A 89 -9.75 -17.91 -19.33
CA SER A 89 -10.29 -16.91 -18.40
C SER A 89 -10.81 -15.67 -19.15
N SER A 90 -10.05 -15.14 -20.09
CA SER A 90 -10.39 -13.97 -20.89
C SER A 90 -11.65 -14.18 -21.73
N ASN A 91 -11.82 -15.38 -22.32
CA ASN A 91 -13.04 -15.71 -23.07
C ASN A 91 -14.27 -15.76 -22.17
N ILE A 92 -14.13 -16.31 -20.97
CA ILE A 92 -15.22 -16.36 -19.98
C ILE A 92 -15.61 -14.95 -19.51
N PHE A 93 -14.65 -14.09 -19.20
CA PHE A 93 -14.93 -12.79 -18.60
C PHE A 93 -15.37 -11.69 -19.60
N TYR A 94 -14.74 -11.60 -20.79
CA TYR A 94 -15.01 -10.50 -21.73
C TYR A 94 -15.09 -10.89 -23.22
N GLY A 95 -14.98 -12.17 -23.54
CA GLY A 95 -15.12 -12.67 -24.91
C GLY A 95 -13.93 -12.29 -25.82
N LYS A 96 -12.87 -13.09 -25.82
CA LYS A 96 -11.75 -12.92 -26.75
C LYS A 96 -12.08 -13.55 -28.09
N ARG A 97 -11.69 -12.90 -29.19
CA ARG A 97 -11.98 -13.34 -30.58
C ARG A 97 -11.62 -14.78 -30.96
N ARG A 98 -10.81 -15.47 -30.16
CA ARG A 98 -10.37 -16.85 -30.43
C ARG A 98 -11.43 -17.94 -30.20
N TRP A 99 -12.47 -17.64 -29.40
CA TRP A 99 -13.55 -18.59 -29.09
C TRP A 99 -14.90 -17.95 -29.36
N PRO A 100 -15.30 -17.87 -30.66
CA PRO A 100 -16.49 -17.10 -31.06
C PRO A 100 -17.80 -17.66 -30.52
N ASN A 101 -17.82 -18.94 -30.05
CA ASN A 101 -19.04 -19.61 -29.59
C ASN A 101 -19.30 -19.47 -28.09
N LEU A 102 -18.42 -18.78 -27.34
CA LEU A 102 -18.63 -18.56 -25.92
C LEU A 102 -18.98 -17.08 -25.66
N GLU A 103 -20.23 -16.84 -25.31
CA GLU A 103 -20.65 -15.49 -24.91
C GLU A 103 -20.02 -15.10 -23.58
N PRO A 104 -19.52 -13.86 -23.43
CA PRO A 104 -18.94 -13.38 -22.19
C PRO A 104 -19.98 -13.30 -21.09
N ILE A 105 -19.55 -13.42 -19.84
CA ILE A 105 -20.45 -13.31 -18.70
C ILE A 105 -21.07 -11.91 -18.65
N PRO A 106 -22.42 -11.80 -18.62
CA PRO A 106 -23.12 -10.53 -18.46
C PRO A 106 -22.77 -9.86 -17.13
N TRP A 107 -22.73 -8.53 -17.11
CA TRP A 107 -22.48 -7.79 -15.87
C TRP A 107 -23.53 -8.07 -14.79
N THR A 108 -24.78 -8.29 -15.20
CA THR A 108 -25.89 -8.65 -14.31
C THR A 108 -25.65 -9.96 -13.58
N SER A 109 -25.09 -10.97 -14.27
CA SER A 109 -24.77 -12.27 -13.65
C SER A 109 -23.71 -12.12 -12.55
N LEU A 110 -22.60 -11.39 -12.81
CA LEU A 110 -21.58 -11.18 -11.80
C LEU A 110 -22.07 -10.31 -10.63
N ALA A 111 -22.87 -9.28 -10.92
CA ALA A 111 -23.48 -8.43 -9.90
C ALA A 111 -24.41 -9.26 -8.98
N ALA A 112 -25.26 -10.14 -9.57
CA ALA A 112 -26.17 -10.99 -8.83
C ALA A 112 -25.40 -12.00 -7.94
N VAL A 113 -24.40 -12.69 -8.51
CA VAL A 113 -23.57 -13.65 -7.76
C VAL A 113 -22.82 -12.96 -6.63
N ALA A 114 -22.18 -11.81 -6.90
CA ALA A 114 -21.45 -11.05 -5.86
C ALA A 114 -22.41 -10.56 -4.76
N GLY A 115 -23.64 -10.18 -5.12
CA GLY A 115 -24.69 -9.84 -4.18
C GLY A 115 -25.07 -11.00 -3.27
N VAL A 116 -25.36 -12.19 -3.84
CA VAL A 116 -25.73 -13.40 -3.09
C VAL A 116 -24.57 -13.87 -2.19
N VAL A 117 -23.34 -13.91 -2.71
CA VAL A 117 -22.15 -14.29 -1.94
C VAL A 117 -21.89 -13.27 -0.83
N GLY A 118 -21.99 -11.98 -1.13
CA GLY A 118 -21.86 -10.90 -0.15
C GLY A 118 -22.90 -11.01 0.97
N TYR A 119 -24.17 -11.29 0.62
CA TYR A 119 -25.23 -11.51 1.59
C TYR A 119 -24.94 -12.73 2.50
N TYR A 120 -24.50 -13.82 1.89
CA TYR A 120 -24.11 -15.02 2.62
C TYR A 120 -22.98 -14.77 3.62
N LEU A 121 -21.96 -14.00 3.24
CA LEU A 121 -20.76 -13.79 4.04
C LEU A 121 -20.93 -12.70 5.11
N GLY A 122 -21.58 -11.58 4.81
CA GLY A 122 -21.64 -10.42 5.70
C GLY A 122 -22.93 -9.61 5.67
N GLY A 123 -24.04 -10.21 5.17
CA GLY A 123 -25.36 -9.58 5.14
C GLY A 123 -25.50 -8.50 4.05
N TRP A 124 -26.56 -7.69 4.16
CA TRP A 124 -27.00 -6.78 3.11
C TRP A 124 -25.95 -5.71 2.71
N ARG A 125 -25.12 -5.26 3.67
CA ARG A 125 -24.08 -4.25 3.41
C ARG A 125 -23.01 -4.78 2.46
N LEU A 126 -22.59 -6.03 2.68
CA LEU A 126 -21.58 -6.66 1.84
C LEU A 126 -22.18 -7.11 0.49
N ALA A 127 -23.47 -7.47 0.47
CA ALA A 127 -24.22 -7.72 -0.75
C ALA A 127 -24.31 -6.46 -1.63
N ALA A 128 -24.64 -5.32 -1.03
CA ALA A 128 -24.72 -4.03 -1.72
C ALA A 128 -23.34 -3.59 -2.26
N LEU A 129 -22.26 -3.82 -1.51
CA LEU A 129 -20.90 -3.54 -1.98
C LEU A 129 -20.54 -4.44 -3.18
N GLY A 130 -20.81 -5.75 -3.08
CA GLY A 130 -20.48 -6.72 -4.14
C GLY A 130 -21.23 -6.43 -5.43
N ALA A 131 -22.57 -6.37 -5.36
CA ALA A 131 -23.40 -6.04 -6.51
C ALA A 131 -23.11 -4.61 -7.03
N GLY A 132 -23.01 -3.63 -6.14
CA GLY A 132 -22.77 -2.24 -6.49
C GLY A 132 -21.46 -2.00 -7.22
N THR A 133 -20.40 -2.75 -6.90
CA THR A 133 -19.13 -2.67 -7.63
C THR A 133 -19.29 -3.04 -9.11
N PHE A 134 -19.98 -4.14 -9.41
CA PHE A 134 -20.18 -4.57 -10.79
C PHE A 134 -21.20 -3.67 -11.53
N VAL A 135 -22.24 -3.22 -10.85
CA VAL A 135 -23.16 -2.20 -11.38
C VAL A 135 -22.42 -0.92 -11.74
N TRP A 136 -21.55 -0.42 -10.85
CA TRP A 136 -20.71 0.75 -11.12
C TRP A 136 -19.83 0.57 -12.36
N THR A 137 -19.10 -0.56 -12.44
CA THR A 137 -18.21 -0.81 -13.58
C THR A 137 -18.95 -0.85 -14.91
N ALA A 138 -20.16 -1.38 -14.91
CA ALA A 138 -21.04 -1.44 -16.09
C ALA A 138 -21.58 -0.05 -16.47
N LEU A 139 -22.12 0.71 -15.49
CA LEU A 139 -22.71 2.04 -15.72
C LEU A 139 -21.68 3.07 -16.24
N ILE A 140 -20.42 3.00 -15.78
CA ILE A 140 -19.37 3.93 -16.23
C ILE A 140 -18.68 3.47 -17.53
N GLY A 141 -19.16 2.40 -18.16
CA GLY A 141 -18.57 1.88 -19.41
C GLY A 141 -17.16 1.31 -19.25
N GLN A 142 -16.77 0.89 -18.04
CA GLN A 142 -15.47 0.30 -17.73
C GLN A 142 -15.52 -1.23 -17.59
N TRP A 143 -16.65 -1.86 -17.90
CA TRP A 143 -16.89 -3.29 -17.75
C TRP A 143 -15.80 -4.15 -18.39
N LYS A 144 -15.57 -3.96 -19.69
CA LYS A 144 -14.59 -4.75 -20.44
C LYS A 144 -13.19 -4.63 -19.85
N ILE A 145 -12.76 -3.42 -19.53
CA ILE A 145 -11.40 -3.14 -18.99
C ILE A 145 -11.25 -3.73 -17.59
N ALA A 146 -12.31 -3.71 -16.77
CA ALA A 146 -12.32 -4.36 -15.47
C ALA A 146 -12.24 -5.88 -15.60
N MET A 147 -12.97 -6.47 -16.55
CA MET A 147 -12.95 -7.91 -16.83
C MET A 147 -11.59 -8.37 -17.39
N GLU A 148 -10.91 -7.56 -18.20
CA GLU A 148 -9.53 -7.81 -18.62
C GLU A 148 -8.59 -7.94 -17.41
N THR A 149 -8.71 -7.04 -16.43
CA THR A 149 -7.92 -7.10 -15.18
C THR A 149 -8.27 -8.33 -14.34
N LEU A 150 -9.57 -8.60 -14.15
CA LEU A 150 -10.04 -9.73 -13.36
C LEU A 150 -9.72 -11.08 -13.99
N SER A 151 -9.67 -11.17 -15.33
CA SER A 151 -9.33 -12.41 -16.02
C SER A 151 -7.89 -12.88 -15.74
N VAL A 152 -6.94 -11.95 -15.66
CA VAL A 152 -5.55 -12.27 -15.29
C VAL A 152 -5.44 -12.55 -13.80
N LEU A 153 -6.15 -11.79 -12.97
CA LEU A 153 -6.20 -12.02 -11.52
C LEU A 153 -6.75 -13.40 -11.18
N ALA A 154 -7.78 -13.87 -11.92
CA ALA A 154 -8.37 -15.20 -11.75
C ALA A 154 -7.41 -16.36 -12.04
N VAL A 155 -6.31 -16.11 -12.74
CA VAL A 155 -5.23 -17.09 -12.98
C VAL A 155 -4.07 -16.88 -11.99
N ALA A 156 -3.61 -15.64 -11.84
CA ALA A 156 -2.42 -15.33 -11.04
C ALA A 156 -2.62 -15.58 -9.53
N ALA A 157 -3.78 -15.20 -8.97
CA ALA A 157 -4.02 -15.35 -7.54
C ALA A 157 -4.14 -16.82 -7.10
N PRO A 158 -4.88 -17.73 -7.79
CA PRO A 158 -4.85 -19.15 -7.47
C PRO A 158 -3.48 -19.79 -7.64
N LEU A 159 -2.69 -19.40 -8.65
CA LEU A 159 -1.32 -19.88 -8.80
C LEU A 159 -0.44 -19.47 -7.62
N ALA A 160 -0.50 -18.20 -7.22
CA ALA A 160 0.24 -17.71 -6.05
C ALA A 160 -0.19 -18.43 -4.76
N PHE A 161 -1.50 -18.69 -4.60
CA PHE A 161 -2.02 -19.48 -3.48
C PHE A 161 -1.46 -20.90 -3.48
N ILE A 162 -1.55 -21.63 -4.59
CA ILE A 162 -1.12 -23.03 -4.66
C ILE A 162 0.39 -23.12 -4.41
N ILE A 163 1.20 -22.34 -5.12
CA ILE A 163 2.66 -22.35 -4.96
C ILE A 163 3.05 -21.92 -3.54
N GLY A 164 2.44 -20.86 -3.02
CA GLY A 164 2.71 -20.33 -1.69
C GLY A 164 2.32 -21.33 -0.58
N LEU A 165 1.19 -22.01 -0.72
CA LEU A 165 0.75 -23.07 0.20
C LEU A 165 1.74 -24.24 0.21
N LEU A 166 2.15 -24.74 -0.96
CA LEU A 166 3.09 -25.86 -1.07
C LEU A 166 4.46 -25.50 -0.48
N LEU A 167 5.02 -24.35 -0.85
CA LEU A 167 6.30 -23.88 -0.29
C LEU A 167 6.20 -23.61 1.21
N GLY A 168 5.07 -23.09 1.70
CA GLY A 168 4.80 -22.91 3.13
C GLY A 168 4.77 -24.22 3.92
N ILE A 169 4.16 -25.25 3.36
CA ILE A 169 4.18 -26.61 3.95
C ILE A 169 5.61 -27.18 3.94
N CYS A 170 6.37 -26.99 2.86
CA CYS A 170 7.78 -27.41 2.80
C CYS A 170 8.65 -26.68 3.84
N SER A 171 8.44 -25.38 4.00
CA SER A 171 9.11 -24.53 5.00
C SER A 171 8.81 -25.00 6.43
N TRP A 172 7.53 -25.27 6.74
CA TRP A 172 7.12 -25.81 8.03
C TRP A 172 7.74 -27.18 8.33
N LYS A 173 7.81 -28.07 7.32
CA LYS A 173 8.32 -29.43 7.49
C LYS A 173 9.83 -29.51 7.68
N SER A 174 10.60 -28.56 7.13
CA SER A 174 12.06 -28.58 7.12
C SER A 174 12.65 -27.22 7.55
N LYS A 175 13.35 -27.21 8.69
CA LYS A 175 14.06 -26.02 9.19
C LYS A 175 15.13 -25.51 8.20
N ARG A 176 15.73 -26.42 7.40
CA ARG A 176 16.71 -26.03 6.36
C ARG A 176 16.04 -25.23 5.25
N VAL A 177 14.87 -25.68 4.80
CA VAL A 177 14.06 -24.98 3.79
C VAL A 177 13.60 -23.63 4.33
N GLU A 178 13.15 -23.58 5.58
CA GLU A 178 12.78 -22.31 6.23
C GLU A 178 13.94 -21.32 6.27
N MET A 179 15.11 -21.76 6.75
CA MET A 179 16.30 -20.91 6.82
C MET A 179 16.76 -20.38 5.45
N ALA A 180 16.57 -21.17 4.39
CA ALA A 180 16.90 -20.75 3.03
C ALA A 180 15.84 -19.81 2.43
N LEU A 181 14.55 -20.07 2.70
CA LEU A 181 13.46 -19.27 2.14
C LEU A 181 13.32 -17.90 2.82
N MET A 182 13.50 -17.80 4.13
CA MET A 182 13.25 -16.54 4.86
C MET A 182 14.04 -15.33 4.33
N PRO A 183 15.36 -15.41 4.07
CA PRO A 183 16.10 -14.29 3.46
C PRO A 183 15.60 -13.95 2.06
N ILE A 184 15.27 -14.97 1.25
CA ILE A 184 14.75 -14.80 -0.11
C ILE A 184 13.39 -14.06 -0.06
N LEU A 185 12.50 -14.47 0.85
CA LEU A 185 11.20 -13.82 1.01
C LEU A 185 11.33 -12.36 1.46
N SER A 186 12.26 -12.09 2.39
CA SER A 186 12.55 -10.72 2.83
C SER A 186 13.08 -9.86 1.68
N LEU A 187 13.99 -10.41 0.88
CA LEU A 187 14.52 -9.73 -0.31
C LEU A 187 13.41 -9.50 -1.34
N LEU A 188 12.59 -10.53 -1.64
CA LEU A 188 11.48 -10.44 -2.57
C LEU A 188 10.45 -9.38 -2.17
N GLN A 189 10.22 -9.13 -0.90
CA GLN A 189 9.29 -8.09 -0.41
C GLN A 189 9.88 -6.68 -0.44
N THR A 190 11.20 -6.55 -0.47
CA THR A 190 11.88 -5.24 -0.44
C THR A 190 12.37 -4.78 -1.81
N ILE A 191 12.61 -5.70 -2.74
CA ILE A 191 12.98 -5.37 -4.12
C ILE A 191 11.82 -4.64 -4.81
N PRO A 192 12.07 -3.52 -5.50
CA PRO A 192 11.05 -2.80 -6.26
C PRO A 192 10.38 -3.69 -7.32
N PHE A 193 9.09 -3.51 -7.51
CA PHE A 193 8.33 -4.29 -8.49
C PHE A 193 8.87 -4.18 -9.92
N PHE A 194 9.47 -3.08 -10.31
CA PHE A 194 10.12 -2.91 -11.63
C PHE A 194 11.21 -3.96 -11.89
N THR A 195 11.89 -4.40 -10.85
CA THR A 195 12.95 -5.42 -10.96
C THR A 195 12.40 -6.80 -11.33
N TYR A 196 11.13 -7.12 -10.97
CA TYR A 196 10.48 -8.37 -11.38
C TYR A 196 9.92 -8.30 -12.80
N LEU A 197 9.51 -7.11 -13.24
CA LEU A 197 8.83 -6.94 -14.52
C LEU A 197 9.73 -7.30 -15.69
N LEU A 198 11.01 -6.90 -15.63
CA LEU A 198 11.93 -7.13 -16.75
C LEU A 198 12.24 -8.63 -16.98
N PRO A 199 12.63 -9.43 -15.96
CA PRO A 199 12.74 -10.87 -16.10
C PRO A 199 11.45 -11.53 -16.58
N ALA A 200 10.30 -11.11 -16.05
CA ALA A 200 9.01 -11.66 -16.47
C ALA A 200 8.78 -11.45 -18.00
N VAL A 201 9.14 -10.28 -18.52
CA VAL A 201 9.02 -10.01 -19.95
C VAL A 201 9.98 -10.85 -20.79
N ILE A 202 11.24 -10.99 -20.36
CA ILE A 202 12.25 -11.71 -21.12
C ILE A 202 11.93 -13.21 -21.21
N PHE A 203 11.53 -13.81 -20.06
CA PHE A 203 11.24 -15.23 -20.01
C PHE A 203 9.83 -15.61 -20.51
N PHE A 204 8.82 -14.72 -20.36
CA PHE A 204 7.42 -15.02 -20.65
C PHE A 204 6.77 -14.15 -21.73
N LYS A 205 7.54 -13.31 -22.43
CA LYS A 205 7.13 -12.33 -23.46
C LYS A 205 6.27 -11.19 -22.89
N VAL A 206 6.25 -10.07 -23.61
CA VAL A 206 5.41 -8.90 -23.27
C VAL A 206 3.92 -9.28 -23.28
N GLY A 207 3.17 -8.85 -22.26
CA GLY A 207 1.71 -8.97 -22.23
C GLY A 207 1.15 -9.71 -21.02
N PRO A 208 -0.07 -10.28 -21.12
CA PRO A 208 -0.81 -10.84 -19.98
C PRO A 208 -0.07 -11.97 -19.25
N THR A 209 0.70 -12.79 -19.96
CA THR A 209 1.43 -13.92 -19.39
C THR A 209 2.55 -13.43 -18.47
N ALA A 210 3.39 -12.49 -18.94
CA ALA A 210 4.41 -11.88 -18.09
C ALA A 210 3.78 -11.15 -16.89
N GLY A 211 2.65 -10.47 -17.11
CA GLY A 211 1.88 -9.82 -16.06
C GLY A 211 1.39 -10.81 -14.99
N ALA A 212 0.85 -11.95 -15.40
CA ALA A 212 0.40 -13.00 -14.49
C ALA A 212 1.56 -13.60 -13.68
N VAL A 213 2.71 -13.87 -14.32
CA VAL A 213 3.91 -14.42 -13.66
C VAL A 213 4.46 -13.41 -12.63
N ALA A 214 4.67 -12.15 -13.04
CA ALA A 214 5.15 -11.10 -12.14
C ALA A 214 4.21 -10.92 -10.94
N THR A 215 2.89 -10.94 -11.18
CA THR A 215 1.87 -10.87 -10.13
C THR A 215 1.95 -12.07 -9.18
N THR A 216 2.11 -13.28 -9.73
CA THR A 216 2.25 -14.51 -8.94
C THR A 216 3.48 -14.46 -8.04
N ILE A 217 4.66 -14.10 -8.59
CA ILE A 217 5.91 -14.01 -7.82
C ILE A 217 5.78 -13.01 -6.67
N TYR A 218 5.18 -11.85 -6.94
CA TYR A 218 5.00 -10.79 -5.94
C TYR A 218 4.03 -11.19 -4.82
N ALA A 219 3.02 -12.01 -5.12
CA ALA A 219 1.98 -12.39 -4.17
C ALA A 219 2.30 -13.66 -3.36
N ILE A 220 3.29 -14.46 -3.74
CA ILE A 220 3.68 -15.72 -3.05
C ILE A 220 4.19 -15.51 -1.61
N PRO A 221 5.05 -14.54 -1.28
CA PRO A 221 5.71 -14.42 0.02
C PRO A 221 4.76 -14.45 1.22
N PRO A 222 3.68 -13.63 1.30
CA PRO A 222 2.79 -13.66 2.44
C PRO A 222 2.06 -15.01 2.61
N MET A 223 1.79 -15.70 1.51
CA MET A 223 1.15 -17.01 1.59
C MET A 223 2.07 -18.05 2.24
N ILE A 224 3.36 -18.06 1.88
CA ILE A 224 4.38 -18.92 2.51
C ILE A 224 4.46 -18.62 4.01
N LEU A 225 4.56 -17.34 4.37
CA LEU A 225 4.70 -16.92 5.78
C LEU A 225 3.48 -17.29 6.61
N MET A 226 2.27 -17.01 6.12
CA MET A 226 1.03 -17.31 6.84
C MET A 226 0.78 -18.82 6.95
N THR A 227 1.10 -19.60 5.90
CA THR A 227 1.01 -21.05 5.96
C THR A 227 1.99 -21.63 6.96
N THR A 228 3.27 -21.22 6.92
CA THR A 228 4.29 -21.68 7.86
C THR A 228 3.92 -21.32 9.30
N LEU A 229 3.47 -20.11 9.55
CA LEU A 229 3.05 -19.63 10.86
C LEU A 229 1.83 -20.40 11.38
N GLY A 230 0.81 -20.55 10.53
CA GLY A 230 -0.42 -21.26 10.89
C GLY A 230 -0.17 -22.71 11.28
N LEU A 231 0.66 -23.43 10.50
CA LEU A 231 1.01 -24.81 10.80
C LEU A 231 1.87 -24.95 12.07
N LYS A 232 2.69 -23.95 12.40
CA LYS A 232 3.48 -23.92 13.65
C LYS A 232 2.64 -23.63 14.89
N LYS A 233 1.53 -22.90 14.74
CA LYS A 233 0.63 -22.53 15.85
C LYS A 233 -0.37 -23.61 16.25
N VAL A 234 -0.45 -24.71 15.52
CA VAL A 234 -1.37 -25.81 15.86
C VAL A 234 -1.02 -26.34 17.25
N SER A 235 -2.01 -26.42 18.14
CA SER A 235 -1.80 -26.82 19.52
C SER A 235 -1.30 -28.27 19.61
N PRO A 236 -0.35 -28.55 20.54
CA PRO A 236 0.19 -29.90 20.74
C PRO A 236 -0.90 -30.93 21.04
N GLU A 237 -1.93 -30.56 21.77
CA GLU A 237 -3.03 -31.44 22.17
C GLU A 237 -3.81 -31.98 20.96
N VAL A 238 -4.06 -31.12 19.97
CA VAL A 238 -4.73 -31.53 18.72
C VAL A 238 -3.85 -32.45 17.90
N VAL A 239 -2.53 -32.21 17.90
CA VAL A 239 -1.55 -33.07 17.22
C VAL A 239 -1.46 -34.44 17.89
N GLU A 240 -1.45 -34.51 19.22
CA GLU A 240 -1.42 -35.74 19.99
C GLU A 240 -2.70 -36.54 19.78
N ALA A 241 -3.87 -35.91 19.82
CA ALA A 241 -5.15 -36.57 19.54
C ALA A 241 -5.16 -37.22 18.15
N GLY A 242 -4.63 -36.53 17.14
CA GLY A 242 -4.49 -37.09 15.80
C GLY A 242 -3.55 -38.29 15.73
N LYS A 243 -2.42 -38.27 16.45
CA LYS A 243 -1.49 -39.41 16.55
C LYS A 243 -2.11 -40.57 17.28
N MET A 244 -2.80 -40.38 18.39
CA MET A 244 -3.50 -41.40 19.15
C MET A 244 -4.62 -42.06 18.33
N SER A 245 -5.24 -41.32 17.43
CA SER A 245 -6.23 -41.84 16.46
C SER A 245 -5.61 -42.62 15.31
N GLY A 246 -4.29 -42.87 15.33
CA GLY A 246 -3.60 -43.68 14.31
C GLY A 246 -3.44 -42.99 12.94
N CYS A 247 -3.54 -41.66 12.86
CA CYS A 247 -3.41 -40.95 11.61
C CYS A 247 -2.03 -41.10 10.98
N SER A 248 -1.98 -41.48 9.70
CA SER A 248 -0.77 -41.44 8.89
C SER A 248 -0.27 -39.99 8.69
N ARG A 249 0.99 -39.81 8.23
CA ARG A 249 1.57 -38.47 8.00
C ARG A 249 0.73 -37.60 7.06
N TRP A 250 0.13 -38.19 6.02
CA TRP A 250 -0.73 -37.48 5.08
C TRP A 250 -2.09 -37.16 5.71
N GLN A 251 -2.67 -38.08 6.48
CA GLN A 251 -3.91 -37.86 7.22
C GLN A 251 -3.74 -36.75 8.27
N MET A 252 -2.61 -36.78 9.00
CA MET A 252 -2.25 -35.69 9.92
C MET A 252 -2.22 -34.33 9.23
N LEU A 253 -1.56 -34.22 8.07
CA LEU A 253 -1.52 -32.97 7.32
C LEU A 253 -2.93 -32.53 6.90
N ARG A 254 -3.70 -33.45 6.27
CA ARG A 254 -4.99 -33.11 5.65
C ARG A 254 -6.13 -32.90 6.65
N TYR A 255 -6.18 -33.69 7.71
CA TYR A 255 -7.32 -33.70 8.65
C TYR A 255 -7.04 -33.04 9.99
N VAL A 256 -5.78 -32.79 10.34
CA VAL A 256 -5.38 -32.18 11.60
C VAL A 256 -4.74 -30.80 11.37
N TYR A 257 -3.57 -30.76 10.70
CA TYR A 257 -2.81 -29.52 10.57
C TYR A 257 -3.49 -28.47 9.70
N LEU A 258 -3.91 -28.80 8.46
CA LEU A 258 -4.52 -27.82 7.55
C LEU A 258 -5.84 -27.26 8.06
N PRO A 259 -6.77 -28.08 8.61
CA PRO A 259 -8.00 -27.55 9.19
C PRO A 259 -7.77 -26.66 10.40
N SER A 260 -6.82 -27.02 11.27
CA SER A 260 -6.48 -26.22 12.46
C SER A 260 -5.78 -24.91 12.11
N ALA A 261 -4.98 -24.90 11.03
CA ALA A 261 -4.30 -23.69 10.54
C ALA A 261 -5.16 -22.86 9.57
N ARG A 262 -6.44 -23.19 9.39
CA ARG A 262 -7.33 -22.56 8.38
C ARG A 262 -7.36 -21.04 8.49
N THR A 263 -7.44 -20.49 9.69
CA THR A 263 -7.58 -19.04 9.89
C THR A 263 -6.37 -18.29 9.36
N GLU A 264 -5.16 -18.73 9.71
CA GLU A 264 -3.91 -18.13 9.23
C GLU A 264 -3.73 -18.31 7.72
N ILE A 265 -4.05 -19.49 7.19
CA ILE A 265 -4.02 -19.76 5.74
C ILE A 265 -4.95 -18.82 4.99
N LEU A 266 -6.18 -18.62 5.48
CA LEU A 266 -7.15 -17.71 4.86
C LEU A 266 -6.72 -16.24 4.95
N VAL A 267 -6.03 -15.84 6.03
CA VAL A 267 -5.38 -14.51 6.09
C VAL A 267 -4.32 -14.40 4.99
N GLY A 268 -3.54 -15.46 4.76
CA GLY A 268 -2.60 -15.53 3.64
C GLY A 268 -3.30 -15.36 2.28
N VAL A 269 -4.42 -16.05 2.07
CA VAL A 269 -5.24 -15.90 0.84
C VAL A 269 -5.71 -14.46 0.65
N ASN A 270 -6.19 -13.82 1.70
CA ASN A 270 -6.60 -12.41 1.62
C ASN A 270 -5.44 -11.51 1.18
N GLN A 271 -4.24 -11.71 1.73
CA GLN A 271 -3.04 -10.95 1.35
C GLN A 271 -2.63 -11.23 -0.10
N VAL A 272 -2.70 -12.48 -0.56
CA VAL A 272 -2.44 -12.84 -1.97
C VAL A 272 -3.38 -12.09 -2.90
N ILE A 273 -4.69 -12.07 -2.63
CA ILE A 273 -5.67 -11.35 -3.45
C ILE A 273 -5.33 -9.86 -3.53
N MET A 274 -5.03 -9.22 -2.39
CA MET A 274 -4.74 -7.80 -2.33
C MET A 274 -3.46 -7.43 -3.07
N LEU A 275 -2.38 -8.19 -2.85
CA LEU A 275 -1.10 -7.96 -3.54
C LEU A 275 -1.19 -8.28 -5.03
N SER A 276 -1.93 -9.35 -5.40
CA SER A 276 -2.15 -9.68 -6.82
C SER A 276 -2.89 -8.56 -7.54
N LEU A 277 -3.93 -7.99 -6.94
CA LEU A 277 -4.66 -6.88 -7.56
C LEU A 277 -3.78 -5.62 -7.70
N ALA A 278 -3.01 -5.28 -6.67
CA ALA A 278 -2.08 -4.16 -6.75
C ALA A 278 -1.05 -4.38 -7.87
N MET A 279 -0.48 -5.57 -7.97
CA MET A 279 0.54 -5.87 -8.99
C MET A 279 -0.03 -5.94 -10.40
N VAL A 280 -1.24 -6.48 -10.60
CA VAL A 280 -1.91 -6.52 -11.91
C VAL A 280 -2.10 -5.11 -12.49
N VAL A 281 -2.34 -4.11 -11.65
CA VAL A 281 -2.40 -2.71 -12.10
C VAL A 281 -1.01 -2.21 -12.51
N LEU A 282 0.03 -2.59 -11.78
CA LEU A 282 1.41 -2.20 -12.06
C LEU A 282 1.99 -2.89 -13.31
N THR A 283 1.52 -4.08 -13.64
CA THR A 283 1.97 -4.80 -14.86
C THR A 283 1.53 -4.15 -16.18
N ALA A 284 0.72 -3.10 -16.11
CA ALA A 284 0.46 -2.21 -17.24
C ALA A 284 1.74 -1.65 -17.89
N PHE A 285 2.82 -1.47 -17.12
CA PHE A 285 4.13 -1.04 -17.62
C PHE A 285 4.77 -2.03 -18.60
N ILE A 286 4.41 -3.27 -18.56
CA ILE A 286 4.88 -4.33 -19.46
C ILE A 286 3.83 -4.75 -20.50
N GLY A 287 2.91 -3.83 -20.81
CA GLY A 287 1.91 -4.03 -21.87
C GLY A 287 0.74 -4.93 -21.49
N MET A 288 0.48 -5.15 -20.18
CA MET A 288 -0.72 -5.86 -19.76
C MET A 288 -1.97 -4.98 -19.96
N PRO A 289 -3.01 -5.45 -20.66
CA PRO A 289 -4.26 -4.70 -20.84
C PRO A 289 -5.06 -4.65 -19.51
N GLY A 290 -6.04 -3.75 -19.46
CA GLY A 290 -6.98 -3.63 -18.34
C GLY A 290 -6.97 -2.26 -17.68
N LEU A 291 -7.47 -2.19 -16.43
CA LEU A 291 -7.63 -0.95 -15.67
C LEU A 291 -6.32 -0.19 -15.49
N GLY A 292 -5.21 -0.90 -15.23
CA GLY A 292 -3.89 -0.28 -15.08
C GLY A 292 -3.40 0.41 -16.36
N ALA A 293 -3.49 -0.26 -17.51
CA ALA A 293 -3.09 0.30 -18.80
C ALA A 293 -3.91 1.54 -19.15
N LYS A 294 -5.22 1.47 -18.90
CA LYS A 294 -6.10 2.61 -19.15
C LYS A 294 -5.81 3.78 -18.22
N LEU A 295 -5.52 3.49 -16.94
CA LEU A 295 -5.11 4.51 -15.96
C LEU A 295 -3.82 5.22 -16.42
N LEU A 296 -2.79 4.47 -16.80
CA LEU A 296 -1.53 5.03 -17.31
C LEU A 296 -1.73 5.90 -18.56
N ALA A 297 -2.56 5.44 -19.51
CA ALA A 297 -2.87 6.20 -20.72
C ALA A 297 -3.61 7.52 -20.40
N MET A 298 -4.52 7.52 -19.43
CA MET A 298 -5.23 8.73 -19.00
C MET A 298 -4.30 9.69 -18.25
N MET A 299 -3.38 9.17 -17.44
CA MET A 299 -2.35 9.96 -16.76
C MET A 299 -1.39 10.61 -17.76
N GLY A 300 -0.86 9.85 -18.73
CA GLY A 300 0.01 10.39 -19.79
C GLY A 300 -0.67 11.45 -20.66
N SER A 301 -2.01 11.43 -20.71
CA SER A 301 -2.82 12.43 -21.43
C SER A 301 -3.32 13.56 -20.50
N PHE A 302 -2.90 13.62 -19.23
CA PHE A 302 -3.33 14.61 -18.24
C PHE A 302 -4.87 14.69 -18.05
N LYS A 303 -5.58 13.57 -18.16
CA LYS A 303 -7.04 13.47 -17.98
C LYS A 303 -7.36 13.04 -16.56
N LEU A 304 -7.46 14.00 -15.62
CA LEU A 304 -7.66 13.75 -14.20
C LEU A 304 -9.00 13.08 -13.91
N GLY A 305 -10.10 13.61 -14.46
CA GLY A 305 -11.43 13.10 -14.17
C GLY A 305 -11.60 11.64 -14.57
N ARG A 306 -11.13 11.28 -15.75
CA ARG A 306 -11.13 9.88 -16.21
C ARG A 306 -10.17 9.01 -15.39
N SER A 307 -9.02 9.53 -14.99
CA SER A 307 -8.09 8.79 -14.11
C SER A 307 -8.72 8.53 -12.75
N VAL A 308 -9.45 9.48 -12.19
CA VAL A 308 -10.17 9.34 -10.92
C VAL A 308 -11.29 8.29 -11.05
N GLU A 309 -12.08 8.31 -12.12
CA GLU A 309 -13.11 7.28 -12.36
C GLU A 309 -12.54 5.87 -12.42
N ILE A 310 -11.43 5.69 -13.15
CA ILE A 310 -10.72 4.40 -13.22
C ILE A 310 -10.15 4.04 -11.84
N GLY A 311 -9.58 5.01 -11.12
CA GLY A 311 -9.10 4.83 -9.77
C GLY A 311 -10.19 4.37 -8.81
N ILE A 312 -11.37 4.98 -8.86
CA ILE A 312 -12.54 4.58 -8.06
C ILE A 312 -12.96 3.14 -8.42
N THR A 313 -12.96 2.79 -9.70
CA THR A 313 -13.29 1.42 -10.14
C THR A 313 -12.29 0.40 -9.57
N ILE A 314 -11.00 0.69 -9.63
CA ILE A 314 -9.96 -0.18 -9.04
C ILE A 314 -10.17 -0.31 -7.53
N VAL A 315 -10.45 0.79 -6.83
CA VAL A 315 -10.72 0.79 -5.38
C VAL A 315 -11.96 -0.02 -5.03
N LEU A 316 -13.05 0.15 -5.76
CA LEU A 316 -14.27 -0.61 -5.51
C LEU A 316 -14.04 -2.11 -5.68
N VAL A 317 -13.35 -2.52 -6.74
CA VAL A 317 -12.96 -3.92 -6.96
C VAL A 317 -12.04 -4.42 -5.83
N ALA A 318 -11.06 -3.61 -5.43
CA ALA A 318 -10.14 -3.96 -4.35
C ALA A 318 -10.88 -4.11 -3.00
N VAL A 319 -11.69 -3.14 -2.64
CA VAL A 319 -12.46 -3.15 -1.38
C VAL A 319 -13.48 -4.30 -1.37
N MET A 320 -14.13 -4.56 -2.49
CA MET A 320 -15.05 -5.69 -2.63
C MET A 320 -14.33 -7.01 -2.36
N LEU A 321 -13.22 -7.26 -3.04
CA LEU A 321 -12.44 -8.50 -2.88
C LEU A 321 -11.87 -8.64 -1.46
N ASP A 322 -11.35 -7.55 -0.88
CA ASP A 322 -10.83 -7.52 0.49
C ASP A 322 -11.94 -7.84 1.52
N ARG A 323 -13.08 -7.18 1.40
CA ARG A 323 -14.19 -7.39 2.35
C ARG A 323 -14.82 -8.77 2.22
N LEU A 324 -14.98 -9.29 0.99
CA LEU A 324 -15.48 -10.63 0.77
C LEU A 324 -14.52 -11.70 1.30
N SER A 325 -13.22 -11.56 1.05
CA SER A 325 -12.21 -12.51 1.53
C SER A 325 -12.08 -12.46 3.07
N LYS A 326 -12.05 -11.29 3.69
CA LYS A 326 -12.07 -11.14 5.15
C LYS A 326 -13.31 -11.74 5.80
N ALA A 327 -14.48 -11.48 5.23
CA ALA A 327 -15.72 -12.06 5.72
C ALA A 327 -15.73 -13.59 5.61
N TRP A 328 -15.11 -14.13 4.55
CA TRP A 328 -14.93 -15.59 4.41
C TRP A 328 -14.00 -16.17 5.46
N VAL A 329 -12.90 -15.47 5.79
CA VAL A 329 -11.97 -15.86 6.88
C VAL A 329 -12.69 -15.99 8.22
N VAL A 330 -13.50 -14.98 8.56
CA VAL A 330 -14.16 -14.89 9.87
C VAL A 330 -15.35 -15.84 9.98
N LYS A 331 -15.96 -16.23 8.84
CA LYS A 331 -17.15 -17.08 8.85
C LYS A 331 -16.84 -18.49 9.31
N GLN A 332 -17.43 -18.85 10.44
CA GLN A 332 -17.36 -20.23 10.95
C GLN A 332 -18.24 -21.19 10.14
N PRO A 333 -17.82 -22.46 9.98
CA PRO A 333 -18.66 -23.47 9.35
C PRO A 333 -19.91 -23.72 10.18
N VAL A 334 -21.06 -23.68 9.51
CA VAL A 334 -22.35 -24.02 10.16
C VAL A 334 -22.49 -25.52 10.22
N HIS A 335 -22.76 -26.05 11.41
CA HIS A 335 -23.10 -27.47 11.58
C HIS A 335 -24.56 -27.70 11.19
N PHE A 336 -24.80 -28.68 10.36
CA PHE A 336 -26.14 -29.11 9.96
C PHE A 336 -26.43 -30.48 10.56
N GLU A 337 -27.69 -30.70 10.94
CA GLU A 337 -28.14 -32.01 11.45
C GLU A 337 -28.02 -33.09 10.37
N LYS A 338 -27.73 -34.34 10.83
CA LYS A 338 -27.67 -35.50 9.94
C LYS A 338 -29.06 -35.71 9.31
N GLY A 339 -29.12 -35.64 7.97
CA GLY A 339 -30.39 -35.79 7.21
C GLY A 339 -30.85 -34.52 6.48
N THR A 340 -30.18 -33.37 6.73
CA THR A 340 -30.48 -32.14 6.00
C THR A 340 -30.22 -32.32 4.49
N SER A 341 -31.20 -31.99 3.63
CA SER A 341 -31.05 -32.06 2.17
C SER A 341 -29.86 -31.23 1.68
N TRP A 342 -29.16 -31.69 0.66
CA TRP A 342 -28.01 -31.01 0.07
C TRP A 342 -28.33 -29.57 -0.38
N VAL A 343 -29.52 -29.36 -0.93
CA VAL A 343 -30.00 -28.05 -1.39
C VAL A 343 -30.13 -27.05 -0.23
N VAL A 344 -30.68 -27.49 0.90
CA VAL A 344 -30.82 -26.65 2.11
C VAL A 344 -29.46 -26.36 2.72
N ARG A 345 -28.58 -27.35 2.73
CA ARG A 345 -27.20 -27.21 3.23
C ARG A 345 -26.41 -26.20 2.41
N HIS A 346 -26.63 -26.14 1.10
CA HIS A 346 -25.90 -25.28 0.15
C HIS A 346 -26.81 -24.21 -0.51
N LYS A 347 -27.88 -23.76 0.18
CA LYS A 347 -28.92 -22.87 -0.38
C LYS A 347 -28.35 -21.62 -1.08
N TYR A 348 -27.33 -21.00 -0.53
CA TYR A 348 -26.70 -19.81 -1.14
C TYR A 348 -25.87 -20.14 -2.38
N LEU A 349 -25.27 -21.32 -2.43
CA LEU A 349 -24.58 -21.80 -3.61
C LEU A 349 -25.59 -22.07 -4.74
N VAL A 350 -26.69 -22.76 -4.42
CA VAL A 350 -27.78 -23.00 -5.37
C VAL A 350 -28.39 -21.67 -5.84
N LEU A 351 -28.63 -20.73 -4.92
CA LEU A 351 -29.14 -19.40 -5.26
C LEU A 351 -28.17 -18.64 -6.18
N SER A 352 -26.84 -18.75 -5.94
CA SER A 352 -25.83 -18.14 -6.81
C SER A 352 -25.85 -18.74 -8.23
N PHE A 353 -26.02 -20.06 -8.35
CA PHE A 353 -26.17 -20.72 -9.65
C PHE A 353 -27.45 -20.28 -10.36
N VAL A 354 -28.59 -20.28 -9.67
CA VAL A 354 -29.86 -19.84 -10.23
C VAL A 354 -29.79 -18.37 -10.67
N ALA A 355 -29.23 -17.51 -9.86
CA ALA A 355 -29.03 -16.09 -10.20
C ALA A 355 -28.09 -15.92 -11.41
N PHE A 356 -26.98 -16.66 -11.46
CA PHE A 356 -26.04 -16.62 -12.57
C PHE A 356 -26.69 -17.00 -13.91
N PHE A 357 -27.30 -18.18 -13.98
CA PHE A 357 -27.92 -18.67 -15.21
C PHE A 357 -29.20 -17.90 -15.55
N GLY A 358 -29.98 -17.49 -14.54
CA GLY A 358 -31.15 -16.65 -14.75
C GLY A 358 -30.80 -15.31 -15.41
N CYS A 359 -29.77 -14.64 -14.92
CA CYS A 359 -29.25 -13.41 -15.53
C CYS A 359 -28.64 -13.64 -16.93
N MET A 360 -27.99 -14.79 -17.18
CA MET A 360 -27.51 -15.15 -18.51
C MET A 360 -28.65 -15.30 -19.51
N ILE A 361 -29.76 -15.95 -19.11
CA ILE A 361 -30.96 -16.09 -19.96
C ILE A 361 -31.61 -14.73 -20.21
N ILE A 362 -31.75 -13.89 -19.19
CA ILE A 362 -32.28 -12.53 -19.32
C ILE A 362 -31.45 -11.70 -20.29
N ALA A 363 -30.13 -11.84 -20.23
CA ALA A 363 -29.17 -11.11 -21.07
C ALA A 363 -29.30 -11.46 -22.57
N GLN A 364 -29.81 -12.66 -22.93
CA GLN A 364 -30.08 -13.05 -24.30
C GLN A 364 -31.30 -12.30 -24.88
N PHE A 365 -32.24 -11.92 -24.02
CA PHE A 365 -33.45 -11.20 -24.45
C PHE A 365 -33.34 -9.69 -24.28
N TRP A 366 -32.40 -9.23 -23.45
CA TRP A 366 -32.25 -7.82 -23.10
C TRP A 366 -30.79 -7.38 -23.18
N GLU A 367 -30.44 -6.76 -24.30
CA GLU A 367 -29.06 -6.36 -24.63
C GLU A 367 -28.39 -5.50 -23.52
N ILE A 368 -29.14 -4.61 -22.87
CA ILE A 368 -28.65 -3.78 -21.74
C ILE A 368 -28.22 -4.65 -20.56
N ALA A 369 -28.85 -5.81 -20.35
CA ALA A 369 -28.48 -6.73 -19.28
C ALA A 369 -27.15 -7.46 -19.57
N ALA A 370 -26.77 -7.58 -20.83
CA ALA A 370 -25.51 -8.15 -21.27
C ALA A 370 -24.37 -7.14 -21.20
N GLU A 371 -24.52 -5.99 -21.88
CA GLU A 371 -23.50 -4.91 -21.92
C GLU A 371 -24.21 -3.55 -22.07
N ILE A 372 -23.77 -2.58 -21.27
CA ILE A 372 -24.24 -1.20 -21.43
C ILE A 372 -23.43 -0.54 -22.56
N GLY A 373 -24.12 -0.17 -23.64
CA GLY A 373 -23.49 0.42 -24.83
C GLY A 373 -22.79 1.76 -24.52
N ARG A 374 -21.75 2.09 -25.27
CA ARG A 374 -20.96 3.33 -25.10
C ARG A 374 -21.77 4.63 -25.21
N LYS A 375 -22.95 4.61 -25.81
CA LYS A 375 -23.84 5.77 -25.89
C LYS A 375 -24.69 5.97 -24.64
N GLN A 376 -24.73 4.94 -23.78
CA GLN A 376 -25.52 4.88 -22.55
C GLN A 376 -24.64 4.88 -21.30
N ASP A 377 -23.30 5.10 -21.44
CA ASP A 377 -22.41 5.20 -20.30
C ASP A 377 -22.65 6.50 -19.53
N PHE A 378 -22.70 6.39 -18.21
CA PHE A 378 -22.87 7.52 -17.30
C PHE A 378 -21.50 8.13 -16.88
N SER A 379 -20.45 7.92 -17.66
CA SER A 379 -19.12 8.44 -17.37
C SER A 379 -19.10 9.97 -17.34
N GLN A 380 -18.73 10.52 -16.21
CA GLN A 380 -18.60 11.95 -15.97
C GLN A 380 -17.12 12.44 -16.05
N GLY A 381 -16.20 11.54 -16.39
CA GLY A 381 -14.77 11.83 -16.42
C GLY A 381 -14.38 12.98 -17.33
N LYS A 382 -15.08 13.16 -18.47
CA LYS A 382 -14.80 14.30 -19.37
C LYS A 382 -15.16 15.64 -18.75
N ALA A 383 -16.29 15.70 -18.07
CA ALA A 383 -16.78 16.90 -17.47
C ALA A 383 -16.00 17.24 -16.19
N LEU A 384 -15.59 16.23 -15.42
CA LEU A 384 -14.68 16.43 -14.31
C LEU A 384 -13.31 16.93 -14.80
N ASP A 385 -12.81 16.43 -15.95
CA ASP A 385 -11.60 16.96 -16.59
C ASP A 385 -11.74 18.44 -16.95
N ALA A 386 -12.88 18.82 -17.53
CA ALA A 386 -13.18 20.22 -17.88
C ALA A 386 -13.24 21.11 -16.63
N TYR A 387 -14.00 20.69 -15.59
CA TYR A 387 -14.10 21.41 -14.33
C TYR A 387 -12.73 21.62 -13.66
N VAL A 388 -11.92 20.57 -13.55
CA VAL A 388 -10.59 20.68 -12.93
C VAL A 388 -9.70 21.63 -13.74
N LYS A 389 -9.72 21.52 -15.07
CA LYS A 389 -8.83 22.31 -15.95
C LYS A 389 -9.22 23.77 -16.03
N TYR A 390 -10.53 24.07 -16.16
CA TYR A 390 -11.02 25.41 -16.45
C TYR A 390 -11.49 26.18 -15.21
N ASP A 391 -12.00 25.48 -14.18
CA ASP A 391 -12.51 26.12 -12.96
C ASP A 391 -11.54 26.00 -11.78
N LEU A 392 -11.20 24.76 -11.39
CA LEU A 392 -10.41 24.52 -10.18
C LEU A 392 -8.99 25.04 -10.30
N LEU A 393 -8.26 24.64 -11.35
CA LEU A 393 -6.86 25.06 -11.56
C LEU A 393 -6.74 26.53 -12.00
N GLN A 394 -7.82 27.16 -12.48
CA GLN A 394 -7.83 28.57 -12.82
C GLN A 394 -8.20 29.47 -11.63
N ASN A 395 -8.66 28.89 -10.52
CA ASN A 395 -9.00 29.64 -9.32
C ASN A 395 -7.78 30.43 -8.80
N PRO A 396 -7.86 31.78 -8.69
CA PRO A 396 -6.71 32.59 -8.34
C PRO A 396 -6.18 32.32 -6.93
N VAL A 397 -7.06 31.96 -5.98
CA VAL A 397 -6.66 31.61 -4.61
C VAL A 397 -5.88 30.31 -4.59
N LEU A 398 -6.39 29.28 -5.28
CA LEU A 398 -5.71 28.00 -5.36
C LEU A 398 -4.35 28.12 -6.06
N LYS A 399 -4.28 28.91 -7.15
CA LYS A 399 -3.02 29.20 -7.83
C LYS A 399 -2.02 29.90 -6.92
N ALA A 400 -2.45 30.93 -6.19
CA ALA A 400 -1.58 31.67 -5.28
C ALA A 400 -1.03 30.76 -4.17
N VAL A 401 -1.89 29.94 -3.54
CA VAL A 401 -1.50 29.01 -2.47
C VAL A 401 -0.56 27.92 -3.00
N THR A 402 -0.90 27.26 -4.10
CA THR A 402 -0.05 26.18 -4.65
C THR A 402 1.27 26.72 -5.19
N TYR A 403 1.26 27.89 -5.82
CA TYR A 403 2.48 28.56 -6.26
C TYR A 403 3.38 28.97 -5.08
N GLY A 404 2.81 29.64 -4.08
CA GLY A 404 3.54 30.06 -2.88
C GLY A 404 4.14 28.86 -2.13
N LEU A 405 3.36 27.80 -1.92
CA LEU A 405 3.82 26.58 -1.29
C LEU A 405 4.92 25.89 -2.12
N ARG A 406 4.77 25.85 -3.44
CA ARG A 406 5.77 25.31 -4.37
C ARG A 406 7.09 26.06 -4.27
N VAL A 407 7.05 27.38 -4.37
CA VAL A 407 8.26 28.22 -4.31
C VAL A 407 8.94 28.09 -2.94
N PHE A 408 8.16 28.20 -1.87
CA PHE A 408 8.70 28.06 -0.50
C PHE A 408 9.34 26.71 -0.28
N MET A 409 8.59 25.63 -0.50
CA MET A 409 9.08 24.27 -0.23
C MET A 409 10.27 23.91 -1.11
N ASN A 410 10.22 24.19 -2.42
CA ASN A 410 11.33 23.85 -3.29
C ASN A 410 12.59 24.64 -2.97
N ASN A 411 12.50 25.97 -2.82
CA ASN A 411 13.68 26.82 -2.73
C ASN A 411 14.30 26.83 -1.32
N TYR A 412 13.49 26.76 -0.26
CA TYR A 412 13.97 26.88 1.12
C TYR A 412 14.08 25.56 1.88
N VAL A 413 13.42 24.51 1.42
CA VAL A 413 13.44 23.21 2.12
C VAL A 413 14.04 22.11 1.25
N LEU A 414 13.42 21.82 0.11
CA LEU A 414 13.72 20.61 -0.65
C LEU A 414 15.07 20.67 -1.38
N ILE A 415 15.31 21.72 -2.14
CA ILE A 415 16.56 21.88 -2.91
C ILE A 415 17.77 22.05 -1.98
N PRO A 416 17.74 22.91 -0.93
CA PRO A 416 18.85 23.01 0.01
C PRO A 416 19.15 21.69 0.72
N PHE A 417 18.14 20.97 1.18
CA PHE A 417 18.34 19.70 1.86
C PHE A 417 18.88 18.60 0.92
N ARG A 418 18.39 18.53 -0.32
CA ARG A 418 18.96 17.64 -1.34
C ARG A 418 20.44 17.94 -1.59
N ASN A 419 20.78 19.22 -1.78
CA ASN A 419 22.14 19.64 -2.04
C ASN A 419 23.05 19.36 -0.83
N PHE A 420 22.53 19.58 0.38
CA PHE A 420 23.24 19.21 1.61
C PHE A 420 23.55 17.71 1.66
N LEU A 421 22.58 16.83 1.42
CA LEU A 421 22.83 15.38 1.41
C LEU A 421 23.82 14.97 0.33
N LEU A 422 23.72 15.54 -0.88
CA LEU A 422 24.66 15.29 -1.97
C LEU A 422 26.07 15.87 -1.69
N SER A 423 26.18 16.86 -0.79
CA SER A 423 27.46 17.41 -0.40
C SER A 423 28.24 16.53 0.58
N ILE A 424 27.60 15.59 1.25
CA ILE A 424 28.25 14.67 2.19
C ILE A 424 29.10 13.66 1.40
N PRO A 425 30.43 13.56 1.67
CA PRO A 425 31.23 12.54 1.03
C PRO A 425 30.77 11.13 1.33
N MET A 426 30.87 10.22 0.37
CA MET A 426 30.37 8.84 0.46
C MET A 426 30.82 8.10 1.73
N PRO A 427 32.15 8.12 2.16
CA PRO A 427 32.57 7.46 3.38
C PRO A 427 31.96 8.08 4.65
N ALA A 428 31.78 9.41 4.65
CA ALA A 428 31.16 10.12 5.77
C ALA A 428 29.66 9.73 5.90
N PHE A 429 28.93 9.65 4.79
CA PHE A 429 27.54 9.22 4.77
C PHE A 429 27.40 7.77 5.31
N ILE A 430 28.23 6.85 4.83
CA ILE A 430 28.27 5.47 5.30
C ILE A 430 28.58 5.41 6.81
N ALA A 431 29.57 6.18 7.27
CA ALA A 431 29.92 6.22 8.68
C ALA A 431 28.76 6.72 9.57
N ILE A 432 27.99 7.71 9.11
CA ILE A 432 26.81 8.22 9.82
C ILE A 432 25.74 7.10 9.93
N VAL A 433 25.43 6.43 8.82
CA VAL A 433 24.44 5.34 8.81
C VAL A 433 24.86 4.20 9.73
N VAL A 434 26.12 3.80 9.67
CA VAL A 434 26.68 2.74 10.53
C VAL A 434 26.67 3.15 12.00
N ALA A 435 27.00 4.41 12.32
CA ALA A 435 26.94 4.93 13.68
C ALA A 435 25.50 4.90 14.25
N ILE A 436 24.51 5.32 13.46
CA ILE A 436 23.09 5.27 13.84
C ILE A 436 22.66 3.82 14.05
N ALA A 437 22.99 2.91 13.12
CA ALA A 437 22.67 1.50 13.23
C ALA A 437 23.29 0.84 14.47
N TRP A 438 24.55 1.18 14.76
CA TRP A 438 25.24 0.69 15.96
C TRP A 438 24.57 1.16 17.25
N GLN A 439 24.24 2.45 17.32
CA GLN A 439 23.62 3.03 18.50
C GLN A 439 22.20 2.50 18.75
N MET A 440 21.42 2.31 17.69
CA MET A 440 20.02 1.88 17.79
C MET A 440 19.88 0.37 17.92
N ALA A 441 20.60 -0.41 17.15
CA ALA A 441 20.34 -1.84 16.96
C ALA A 441 21.56 -2.75 17.22
N GLY A 442 22.72 -2.19 17.50
CA GLY A 442 23.94 -2.91 17.89
C GLY A 442 24.83 -3.33 16.72
N ARG A 443 25.92 -4.05 17.06
CA ARG A 443 27.03 -4.37 16.13
C ARG A 443 26.61 -5.14 14.89
N LYS A 444 25.74 -6.13 15.04
CA LYS A 444 25.31 -6.99 13.93
C LYS A 444 24.61 -6.19 12.83
N GLN A 445 23.65 -5.34 13.21
CA GLN A 445 22.90 -4.50 12.28
C GLN A 445 23.78 -3.41 11.65
N ALA A 446 24.73 -2.88 12.42
CA ALA A 446 25.71 -1.92 11.90
C ALA A 446 26.60 -2.53 10.81
N LEU A 447 27.06 -3.78 10.98
CA LEU A 447 27.86 -4.49 9.97
C LEU A 447 27.03 -4.80 8.71
N ILE A 448 25.75 -5.17 8.88
CA ILE A 448 24.84 -5.39 7.74
C ILE A 448 24.62 -4.07 6.99
N ALA A 449 24.37 -2.98 7.70
CA ALA A 449 24.21 -1.66 7.10
C ALA A 449 25.49 -1.20 6.36
N LEU A 450 26.66 -1.45 6.96
CA LEU A 450 27.96 -1.20 6.30
C LEU A 450 28.06 -1.97 4.98
N ALA A 451 27.78 -3.27 4.99
CA ALA A 451 27.86 -4.12 3.80
C ALA A 451 26.88 -3.63 2.70
N PHE A 452 25.65 -3.30 3.07
CA PHE A 452 24.62 -2.84 2.14
C PHE A 452 24.94 -1.47 1.53
N PHE A 453 25.37 -0.50 2.33
CA PHE A 453 25.74 0.81 1.82
C PHE A 453 27.10 0.79 1.07
N SER A 454 28.02 -0.12 1.41
CA SER A 454 29.21 -0.37 0.60
C SER A 454 28.87 -0.92 -0.77
N TRP A 455 27.88 -1.84 -0.87
CA TRP A 455 27.37 -2.29 -2.16
C TRP A 455 26.79 -1.13 -2.98
N VAL A 456 25.97 -0.28 -2.38
CA VAL A 456 25.38 0.89 -3.04
C VAL A 456 26.48 1.83 -3.54
N ALA A 457 27.53 2.02 -2.75
CA ALA A 457 28.69 2.83 -3.13
C ALA A 457 29.45 2.26 -4.33
N LEU A 458 29.68 0.94 -4.33
CA LEU A 458 30.40 0.22 -5.41
C LEU A 458 29.55 0.05 -6.68
N SER A 459 28.23 0.23 -6.59
CA SER A 459 27.33 0.06 -7.75
C SER A 459 27.46 1.14 -8.83
N GLY A 460 28.13 2.26 -8.55
CA GLY A 460 28.22 3.42 -9.44
C GLY A 460 26.98 4.34 -9.46
N TRP A 461 25.95 4.02 -8.68
CA TRP A 461 24.67 4.75 -8.63
C TRP A 461 24.49 5.56 -7.34
N TRP A 462 25.58 6.01 -6.74
CA TRP A 462 25.59 6.68 -5.43
C TRP A 462 24.67 7.90 -5.40
N ASP A 463 24.81 8.85 -6.30
CA ASP A 463 24.04 10.09 -6.31
C ASP A 463 22.53 9.83 -6.46
N ARG A 464 22.17 8.91 -7.35
CA ARG A 464 20.76 8.52 -7.54
C ARG A 464 20.19 7.85 -6.28
N SER A 465 21.01 7.07 -5.60
CA SER A 465 20.66 6.43 -4.32
C SER A 465 20.46 7.46 -3.22
N VAL A 466 21.33 8.46 -3.11
CA VAL A 466 21.19 9.57 -2.15
C VAL A 466 19.94 10.41 -2.44
N ILE A 467 19.62 10.65 -3.72
CA ILE A 467 18.38 11.35 -4.10
C ILE A 467 17.15 10.53 -3.73
N THR A 468 17.18 9.20 -3.90
CA THR A 468 16.11 8.32 -3.46
C THR A 468 15.90 8.40 -1.94
N ILE A 469 16.99 8.31 -1.15
CA ILE A 469 16.96 8.48 0.31
C ILE A 469 16.40 9.86 0.69
N TYR A 470 16.82 10.90 0.00
CA TYR A 470 16.32 12.26 0.21
C TYR A 470 14.79 12.32 0.08
N TYR A 471 14.20 11.80 -1.01
CA TYR A 471 12.74 11.79 -1.17
C TYR A 471 12.05 10.95 -0.10
N VAL A 472 12.58 9.80 0.23
CA VAL A 472 12.04 8.91 1.26
C VAL A 472 12.03 9.61 2.63
N LEU A 473 13.17 10.14 3.07
CA LEU A 473 13.29 10.77 4.39
C LEU A 473 12.45 12.04 4.49
N THR A 474 12.50 12.93 3.49
CA THR A 474 11.73 14.19 3.52
C THR A 474 10.23 13.93 3.51
N SER A 475 9.77 13.04 2.64
CA SER A 475 8.34 12.74 2.54
C SER A 475 7.82 12.05 3.80
N THR A 476 8.59 11.11 4.38
CA THR A 476 8.21 10.43 5.63
C THR A 476 8.25 11.39 6.82
N ALA A 477 9.22 12.31 6.88
CA ALA A 477 9.28 13.33 7.92
C ALA A 477 8.07 14.29 7.87
N VAL A 478 7.74 14.79 6.68
CA VAL A 478 6.55 15.65 6.49
C VAL A 478 5.27 14.86 6.78
N ALA A 479 5.19 13.61 6.33
CA ALA A 479 4.08 12.72 6.66
C ALA A 479 3.93 12.53 8.18
N ALA A 480 5.03 12.35 8.92
CA ALA A 480 5.00 12.18 10.37
C ALA A 480 4.56 13.46 11.10
N ILE A 481 5.03 14.63 10.65
CA ILE A 481 4.61 15.94 11.19
C ILE A 481 3.10 16.14 11.08
N ILE A 482 2.46 15.62 10.04
CA ILE A 482 1.02 15.72 9.83
C ILE A 482 0.27 14.56 10.46
N ALA A 483 0.72 13.32 10.23
CA ALA A 483 0.01 12.11 10.63
C ALA A 483 -0.01 11.89 12.15
N ILE A 484 1.11 12.18 12.86
CA ILE A 484 1.18 11.95 14.31
C ILE A 484 0.20 12.86 15.07
N PRO A 485 0.15 14.18 14.85
CA PRO A 485 -0.87 15.03 15.48
C PRO A 485 -2.30 14.61 15.14
N LEU A 486 -2.57 14.23 13.88
CA LEU A 486 -3.88 13.71 13.47
C LEU A 486 -4.25 12.44 14.23
N ALA A 487 -3.31 11.51 14.37
CA ALA A 487 -3.52 10.26 15.08
C ALA A 487 -3.72 10.48 16.59
N VAL A 488 -2.96 11.39 17.21
CA VAL A 488 -3.14 11.79 18.61
C VAL A 488 -4.53 12.39 18.81
N TRP A 489 -4.95 13.27 17.90
CA TRP A 489 -6.32 13.81 17.92
C TRP A 489 -7.38 12.72 17.78
N GLY A 490 -7.17 11.74 16.91
CA GLY A 490 -8.06 10.59 16.71
C GLY A 490 -8.15 9.69 17.95
N ALA A 491 -7.02 9.39 18.57
CA ALA A 491 -6.94 8.53 19.75
C ALA A 491 -7.45 9.20 21.04
N SER A 492 -7.53 10.54 21.07
CA SER A 492 -7.99 11.28 22.23
C SER A 492 -9.48 11.05 22.50
N PRO A 493 -9.90 10.82 23.75
CA PRO A 493 -11.31 10.68 24.10
C PRO A 493 -12.10 11.93 23.69
N PRO A 494 -13.39 11.78 23.32
CA PRO A 494 -14.22 12.93 22.98
C PRO A 494 -14.19 13.93 24.12
N ALA A 495 -13.92 15.21 23.82
CA ALA A 495 -13.89 16.25 24.82
C ALA A 495 -15.23 16.26 25.58
N GLN A 496 -15.20 15.89 26.84
CA GLN A 496 -16.25 16.25 27.79
C GLN A 496 -16.43 17.76 27.70
N ARG A 497 -17.67 18.24 27.83
CA ARG A 497 -18.08 19.66 27.66
C ARG A 497 -16.94 20.64 27.94
N ILE A 498 -16.63 21.50 26.96
CA ILE A 498 -15.62 22.53 27.12
C ILE A 498 -16.06 23.40 28.27
N ASP A 499 -15.34 23.33 29.37
CA ASP A 499 -15.64 24.10 30.57
C ASP A 499 -14.90 25.45 30.45
N PHE A 500 -15.64 26.48 30.08
CA PHE A 500 -15.13 27.85 29.94
C PHE A 500 -14.83 28.50 31.28
N SER A 501 -15.23 27.89 32.43
CA SER A 501 -15.08 28.49 33.75
C SER A 501 -13.63 28.51 34.26
N ARG A 502 -12.72 27.73 33.67
CA ARG A 502 -11.32 27.55 34.11
C ARG A 502 -10.28 28.41 33.39
N GLY A 503 -10.72 29.43 32.61
CA GLY A 503 -9.81 30.29 31.86
C GLY A 503 -9.22 29.68 30.58
N ILE A 504 -8.37 30.44 29.87
CA ILE A 504 -7.73 29.96 28.62
C ILE A 504 -6.58 28.99 28.98
N ASN A 505 -6.88 27.72 29.05
CA ASN A 505 -5.90 26.64 29.26
C ASN A 505 -5.58 25.93 27.94
N VAL A 506 -4.43 25.24 27.88
CA VAL A 506 -4.00 24.44 26.72
C VAL A 506 -5.08 23.44 26.31
N ASP A 507 -5.81 22.86 27.26
CA ASP A 507 -6.93 21.93 26.99
C ASP A 507 -8.10 22.61 26.25
N LEU A 508 -8.39 23.89 26.54
CA LEU A 508 -9.38 24.69 25.83
C LEU A 508 -8.93 24.94 24.38
N VAL A 509 -7.68 25.33 24.20
CA VAL A 509 -7.11 25.61 22.86
C VAL A 509 -7.09 24.33 22.00
N VAL A 510 -6.63 23.21 22.56
CA VAL A 510 -6.64 21.90 21.87
C VAL A 510 -8.07 21.45 21.57
N GLY A 511 -9.00 21.67 22.51
CA GLY A 511 -10.42 21.37 22.32
C GLY A 511 -11.04 22.20 21.19
N LEU A 512 -10.76 23.50 21.15
CA LEU A 512 -11.25 24.43 20.12
C LEU A 512 -10.63 24.10 18.74
N ILE A 513 -9.32 23.84 18.68
CA ILE A 513 -8.64 23.43 17.45
C ILE A 513 -9.22 22.12 16.92
N SER A 514 -9.45 21.14 17.79
CA SER A 514 -10.04 19.84 17.42
C SER A 514 -11.46 19.99 16.89
N LEU A 515 -12.24 20.88 17.51
CA LEU A 515 -13.61 21.17 17.10
C LEU A 515 -13.65 21.92 15.76
N ALA A 516 -12.77 22.90 15.59
CA ALA A 516 -12.62 23.66 14.35
C ALA A 516 -12.17 22.75 13.20
N PHE A 517 -11.17 21.89 13.43
CA PHE A 517 -10.65 20.97 12.45
C PHE A 517 -11.71 19.94 12.00
N ARG A 518 -12.47 19.39 12.95
CA ARG A 518 -13.60 18.50 12.64
C ARG A 518 -14.68 19.20 11.81
N ARG A 519 -15.04 20.44 12.19
CA ARG A 519 -16.01 21.25 11.43
C ARG A 519 -15.51 21.54 10.02
N LEU A 520 -14.22 21.84 9.88
CA LEU A 520 -13.58 22.07 8.59
C LEU A 520 -13.64 20.81 7.69
N ILE A 521 -13.34 19.63 8.22
CA ILE A 521 -13.41 18.38 7.46
C ILE A 521 -14.86 18.12 6.99
N ILE A 522 -15.85 18.25 7.88
CA ILE A 522 -17.27 18.06 7.53
C ILE A 522 -17.70 19.09 6.48
N PHE A 523 -17.26 20.34 6.64
CA PHE A 523 -17.55 21.43 5.68
C PHE A 523 -16.97 21.13 4.30
N VAL A 524 -15.69 20.80 4.21
CA VAL A 524 -15.01 20.47 2.94
C VAL A 524 -15.62 19.24 2.28
N ALA A 525 -15.88 18.19 3.04
CA ALA A 525 -16.50 16.99 2.52
C ALA A 525 -17.93 17.26 2.00
N SER A 526 -18.70 18.09 2.72
CA SER A 526 -20.05 18.48 2.29
C SER A 526 -20.04 19.36 1.03
N MET A 527 -19.04 20.23 0.89
CA MET A 527 -18.82 21.03 -0.32
C MET A 527 -18.52 20.12 -1.53
N ILE A 528 -17.67 19.11 -1.35
CA ILE A 528 -17.37 18.14 -2.41
C ILE A 528 -18.62 17.35 -2.80
N VAL A 529 -19.35 16.83 -1.82
CA VAL A 529 -20.60 16.06 -2.05
C VAL A 529 -21.65 16.93 -2.75
N ALA A 530 -21.84 18.16 -2.30
CA ALA A 530 -22.77 19.10 -2.92
C ALA A 530 -22.38 19.44 -4.37
N GLY A 531 -21.08 19.66 -4.63
CA GLY A 531 -20.57 19.90 -5.97
C GLY A 531 -20.82 18.71 -6.91
N VAL A 532 -20.51 17.51 -6.45
CA VAL A 532 -20.72 16.28 -7.21
C VAL A 532 -22.20 16.01 -7.48
N LEU A 533 -23.04 16.08 -6.46
CA LEU A 533 -24.49 15.84 -6.63
C LEU A 533 -25.16 16.89 -7.53
N ARG A 534 -24.81 18.19 -7.34
CA ARG A 534 -25.29 19.23 -8.23
C ARG A 534 -24.88 18.97 -9.68
N TYR A 535 -23.63 18.57 -9.88
CA TYR A 535 -23.11 18.26 -11.19
C TYR A 535 -23.85 17.05 -11.83
N ILE A 536 -24.14 16.01 -11.05
CA ILE A 536 -24.92 14.87 -11.50
C ILE A 536 -26.34 15.31 -11.91
N LEU A 537 -27.00 16.16 -11.12
CA LEU A 537 -28.33 16.69 -11.44
C LEU A 537 -28.32 17.52 -12.73
N TRP A 538 -27.26 18.31 -12.94
CA TRP A 538 -27.09 19.06 -14.20
C TRP A 538 -26.90 18.12 -15.39
N SER A 539 -26.07 17.08 -15.27
CA SER A 539 -25.82 16.12 -16.35
C SER A 539 -27.05 15.26 -16.69
N LEU A 540 -27.97 15.08 -15.73
CA LEU A 540 -29.27 14.42 -15.94
C LEU A 540 -30.32 15.34 -16.56
N GLY A 541 -29.97 16.59 -16.91
CA GLY A 541 -30.89 17.54 -17.54
C GLY A 541 -31.95 18.11 -16.60
N VAL A 542 -31.82 17.94 -15.27
CA VAL A 542 -32.81 18.42 -14.29
C VAL A 542 -32.98 19.94 -14.34
N PHE A 543 -31.97 20.67 -14.81
CA PHE A 543 -31.98 22.13 -14.91
C PHE A 543 -32.35 22.67 -16.31
N GLY A 544 -32.62 21.80 -17.29
CA GLY A 544 -32.87 22.18 -18.68
C GLY A 544 -31.64 22.90 -19.31
N ASP A 545 -31.88 23.72 -20.34
CA ASP A 545 -30.84 24.52 -21.02
C ASP A 545 -30.45 25.80 -20.24
N ALA A 546 -30.78 25.88 -18.94
CA ALA A 546 -30.45 27.05 -18.13
C ALA A 546 -28.93 27.23 -18.02
N GLU A 547 -28.46 28.42 -18.32
CA GLU A 547 -27.04 28.80 -18.20
C GLU A 547 -26.49 28.41 -16.84
N VAL A 548 -25.27 27.88 -16.85
CA VAL A 548 -24.52 27.33 -15.71
C VAL A 548 -24.42 28.27 -14.48
N LEU A 549 -24.83 29.53 -14.62
CA LEU A 549 -24.81 30.59 -13.63
C LEU A 549 -26.20 31.08 -13.13
N GLY A 550 -27.27 30.36 -13.47
CA GLY A 550 -28.62 30.74 -13.03
C GLY A 550 -28.80 30.65 -11.51
N THR A 551 -29.67 31.50 -10.98
CA THR A 551 -30.01 31.57 -9.53
C THR A 551 -30.51 30.21 -8.99
N SER A 552 -31.28 29.45 -9.79
CA SER A 552 -31.75 28.08 -9.44
C SER A 552 -30.60 27.11 -9.27
N TYR A 553 -29.58 27.15 -10.11
CA TYR A 553 -28.40 26.31 -10.05
C TYR A 553 -27.56 26.56 -8.79
N THR A 554 -27.44 27.83 -8.38
CA THR A 554 -26.72 28.23 -7.16
C THR A 554 -27.51 27.87 -5.90
N LEU A 555 -28.81 28.08 -5.89
CA LEU A 555 -29.70 27.70 -4.76
C LEU A 555 -29.70 26.19 -4.53
N THR A 556 -29.74 25.41 -5.60
CA THR A 556 -29.67 23.94 -5.50
C THR A 556 -28.35 23.45 -4.88
N PHE A 557 -27.23 24.09 -5.22
CA PHE A 557 -25.94 23.79 -4.59
C PHE A 557 -26.01 24.01 -3.07
N TRP A 558 -26.51 25.17 -2.64
CA TRP A 558 -26.57 25.48 -1.21
C TRP A 558 -27.57 24.61 -0.47
N ALA A 559 -28.68 24.20 -1.12
CA ALA A 559 -29.64 23.26 -0.56
C ALA A 559 -29.01 21.87 -0.37
N ILE A 560 -28.35 21.34 -1.39
CA ILE A 560 -27.64 20.04 -1.31
C ILE A 560 -26.50 20.12 -0.29
N PHE A 561 -25.78 21.24 -0.25
CA PHE A 561 -24.73 21.48 0.75
C PHE A 561 -25.31 21.45 2.17
N ALA A 562 -26.39 22.16 2.43
CA ALA A 562 -27.01 22.21 3.76
C ALA A 562 -27.49 20.81 4.20
N VAL A 563 -28.14 20.04 3.30
CA VAL A 563 -28.58 18.67 3.58
C VAL A 563 -27.38 17.74 3.81
N SER A 564 -26.39 17.77 2.93
CA SER A 564 -25.20 16.92 3.06
C SER A 564 -24.38 17.28 4.31
N PHE A 565 -24.26 18.58 4.63
CA PHE A 565 -23.62 19.06 5.85
C PHE A 565 -24.36 18.59 7.10
N TYR A 566 -25.70 18.69 7.12
CA TYR A 566 -26.52 18.20 8.23
C TYR A 566 -26.40 16.69 8.41
N VAL A 567 -26.52 15.92 7.32
CA VAL A 567 -26.38 14.46 7.34
C VAL A 567 -24.97 14.05 7.80
N MET A 568 -23.93 14.65 7.24
CA MET A 568 -22.56 14.37 7.64
C MET A 568 -22.29 14.81 9.08
N TRP A 569 -22.83 15.95 9.52
CA TRP A 569 -22.76 16.38 10.91
C TRP A 569 -23.42 15.37 11.85
N ARG A 570 -24.59 14.86 11.49
CA ARG A 570 -25.34 13.90 12.30
C ARG A 570 -24.63 12.54 12.37
N PHE A 571 -24.13 12.02 11.26
CA PHE A 571 -23.49 10.71 11.17
C PHE A 571 -22.01 10.72 11.59
N LEU A 572 -21.19 11.60 11.05
CA LEU A 572 -19.78 11.72 11.41
C LEU A 572 -19.60 12.35 12.80
N GLY A 573 -20.58 13.12 13.24
CA GLY A 573 -20.63 13.69 14.58
C GLY A 573 -20.71 12.64 15.68
N GLN A 574 -21.32 11.49 15.40
CA GLN A 574 -21.47 10.36 16.30
C GLN A 574 -20.39 9.29 16.12
N MET A 575 -19.67 9.31 14.99
CA MET A 575 -18.60 8.37 14.72
C MET A 575 -17.38 8.67 15.58
N MET A 576 -16.78 7.65 16.19
CA MET A 576 -15.53 7.83 16.93
C MET A 576 -14.47 8.38 15.97
N ARG A 577 -13.70 9.38 16.39
CA ARG A 577 -12.71 10.10 15.56
C ARG A 577 -11.68 9.18 14.94
N ASP A 578 -11.23 8.21 15.71
CA ASP A 578 -10.29 7.18 15.29
C ASP A 578 -10.86 6.26 14.20
N THR A 579 -12.13 5.85 14.33
CA THR A 579 -12.80 5.04 13.31
C THR A 579 -12.88 5.77 11.98
N PHE A 580 -13.14 7.09 12.02
CA PHE A 580 -13.11 7.93 10.83
C PHE A 580 -11.72 8.02 10.19
N LEU A 581 -10.70 8.30 11.01
CA LEU A 581 -9.31 8.38 10.52
C LEU A 581 -8.80 7.06 9.99
N LEU A 582 -9.12 5.95 10.67
CA LEU A 582 -8.76 4.61 10.21
C LEU A 582 -9.48 4.25 8.92
N LEU A 583 -10.76 4.59 8.78
CA LEU A 583 -11.50 4.39 7.54
C LEU A 583 -10.93 5.22 6.39
N ALA A 584 -10.58 6.48 6.64
CA ALA A 584 -9.95 7.35 5.65
C ALA A 584 -8.56 6.81 5.25
N ALA A 585 -7.76 6.37 6.22
CA ALA A 585 -6.46 5.77 5.98
C ALA A 585 -6.57 4.45 5.19
N ASP A 586 -7.52 3.57 5.54
CA ASP A 586 -7.78 2.32 4.82
C ASP A 586 -8.21 2.59 3.38
N THR A 587 -9.09 3.57 3.17
CA THR A 587 -9.52 3.98 1.83
C THR A 587 -8.34 4.53 1.04
N ALA A 588 -7.53 5.41 1.63
CA ALA A 588 -6.33 5.94 0.98
C ALA A 588 -5.34 4.83 0.60
N GLN A 589 -5.14 3.83 1.45
CA GLN A 589 -4.25 2.70 1.15
C GLN A 589 -4.76 1.83 -0.02
N THR A 590 -6.07 1.71 -0.19
CA THR A 590 -6.67 0.89 -1.26
C THR A 590 -6.66 1.59 -2.61
N PHE A 591 -6.51 2.92 -2.65
CA PHE A 591 -6.35 3.65 -3.90
C PHE A 591 -5.04 3.25 -4.59
N PRO A 592 -5.08 2.99 -5.91
CA PRO A 592 -3.86 2.78 -6.68
C PRO A 592 -2.91 3.97 -6.51
N SER A 593 -1.67 3.69 -6.17
CA SER A 593 -0.66 4.70 -5.91
C SER A 593 -0.49 5.72 -7.06
N PHE A 594 -0.74 5.31 -8.31
CA PHE A 594 -0.74 6.19 -9.47
C PHE A 594 -1.77 7.31 -9.44
N VAL A 595 -2.93 7.08 -8.83
CA VAL A 595 -4.01 8.09 -8.79
C VAL A 595 -3.55 9.35 -8.05
N TYR A 596 -2.63 9.23 -7.09
CA TYR A 596 -2.08 10.37 -6.35
C TYR A 596 -1.11 11.22 -7.15
N LEU A 597 -0.45 10.66 -8.18
CA LEU A 597 0.53 11.38 -8.99
C LEU A 597 -0.11 12.50 -9.79
N LEU A 598 -1.27 12.25 -10.39
CA LEU A 598 -1.89 13.22 -11.30
C LEU A 598 -2.35 14.51 -10.58
N PRO A 599 -3.08 14.45 -9.45
CA PRO A 599 -3.35 15.64 -8.65
C PRO A 599 -2.09 16.38 -8.20
N ALA A 600 -1.04 15.63 -7.81
CA ALA A 600 0.23 16.22 -7.39
C ALA A 600 0.89 17.02 -8.53
N ILE A 601 0.93 16.47 -9.75
CA ILE A 601 1.46 17.16 -10.93
C ILE A 601 0.61 18.38 -11.28
N MET A 602 -0.70 18.27 -11.24
CA MET A 602 -1.61 19.36 -11.60
C MET A 602 -1.54 20.53 -10.62
N LEU A 603 -1.39 20.25 -9.31
CA LEU A 603 -1.29 21.28 -8.28
C LEU A 603 0.11 21.93 -8.22
N PHE A 604 1.17 21.13 -8.39
CA PHE A 604 2.54 21.59 -8.15
C PHE A 604 3.45 21.55 -9.38
N SER A 605 2.92 21.18 -10.55
CA SER A 605 3.70 20.95 -11.79
C SER A 605 4.74 19.82 -11.61
N ILE A 606 5.61 19.59 -12.59
CA ILE A 606 6.69 18.60 -12.53
C ILE A 606 7.82 19.16 -11.65
N THR A 607 7.69 19.04 -10.33
CA THR A 607 8.64 19.59 -9.36
C THR A 607 8.84 18.65 -8.16
N PRO A 608 9.92 18.80 -7.38
CA PRO A 608 10.17 17.96 -6.19
C PRO A 608 9.03 17.93 -5.18
N ILE A 609 8.26 19.01 -5.03
CA ILE A 609 7.13 19.05 -4.10
C ILE A 609 5.98 18.14 -4.59
N ALA A 610 5.77 17.97 -5.91
CA ALA A 610 4.76 17.05 -6.42
C ALA A 610 5.08 15.60 -6.02
N VAL A 611 6.36 15.23 -6.13
CA VAL A 611 6.88 13.92 -5.69
C VAL A 611 6.67 13.74 -4.18
N LEU A 612 7.12 14.72 -3.40
CA LEU A 612 6.96 14.73 -1.94
C LEU A 612 5.48 14.55 -1.55
N PHE A 613 4.57 15.30 -2.17
CA PHE A 613 3.14 15.24 -1.88
C PHE A 613 2.54 13.85 -2.16
N ALA A 614 2.88 13.24 -3.29
CA ALA A 614 2.42 11.93 -3.66
C ALA A 614 2.92 10.84 -2.68
N ILE A 615 4.21 10.87 -2.32
CA ILE A 615 4.80 9.93 -1.37
C ILE A 615 4.24 10.14 0.04
N MET A 616 4.10 11.40 0.47
CA MET A 616 3.60 11.78 1.79
C MET A 616 2.22 11.20 2.07
N ILE A 617 1.26 11.34 1.13
CA ILE A 617 -0.10 10.81 1.31
C ILE A 617 -0.07 9.32 1.58
N PHE A 618 0.74 8.58 0.84
CA PHE A 618 0.85 7.13 0.98
C PHE A 618 1.55 6.71 2.28
N ALA A 619 2.60 7.43 2.69
CA ALA A 619 3.34 7.20 3.92
C ALA A 619 2.56 7.58 5.20
N MET A 620 1.57 8.48 5.12
CA MET A 620 0.74 8.87 6.27
C MET A 620 -0.10 7.71 6.82
N VAL A 621 -0.52 6.78 5.97
CA VAL A 621 -1.44 5.71 6.33
C VAL A 621 -0.93 4.84 7.50
N PRO A 622 0.25 4.19 7.39
CA PRO A 622 0.78 3.40 8.51
C PRO A 622 1.10 4.27 9.73
N LEU A 623 1.56 5.50 9.56
CA LEU A 623 1.82 6.41 10.67
C LEU A 623 0.56 6.67 11.50
N ILE A 624 -0.56 6.98 10.85
CA ILE A 624 -1.85 7.20 11.54
C ILE A 624 -2.27 5.92 12.28
N ARG A 625 -2.25 4.77 11.59
CA ARG A 625 -2.71 3.49 12.14
C ARG A 625 -1.91 3.08 13.37
N TYR A 626 -0.59 2.97 13.24
CA TYR A 626 0.27 2.51 14.33
C TYR A 626 0.38 3.52 15.48
N THR A 627 0.21 4.82 15.21
CA THR A 627 0.15 5.83 16.28
C THR A 627 -1.14 5.69 17.09
N ILE A 628 -2.30 5.55 16.44
CA ILE A 628 -3.58 5.29 17.14
C ILE A 628 -3.51 3.99 17.94
N GLU A 629 -3.01 2.92 17.33
CA GLU A 629 -2.85 1.62 17.98
C GLU A 629 -1.90 1.69 19.17
N GLY A 630 -0.74 2.33 19.02
CA GLY A 630 0.23 2.49 20.11
C GLY A 630 -0.34 3.26 21.30
N LEU A 631 -1.08 4.34 21.05
CA LEU A 631 -1.71 5.14 22.10
C LEU A 631 -2.85 4.39 22.80
N ARG A 632 -3.58 3.52 22.09
CA ARG A 632 -4.67 2.71 22.66
C ARG A 632 -4.18 1.52 23.48
N ASN A 633 -3.05 0.95 23.11
CA ASN A 633 -2.47 -0.22 23.76
C ASN A 633 -1.65 0.13 25.02
N VAL A 634 -1.67 1.39 25.45
CA VAL A 634 -1.07 1.79 26.74
C VAL A 634 -1.89 1.16 27.88
N PRO A 635 -1.25 0.43 28.82
CA PRO A 635 -1.95 -0.23 29.92
C PRO A 635 -2.79 0.76 30.74
N PRO A 636 -4.06 0.44 31.03
CA PRO A 636 -4.96 1.35 31.76
C PRO A 636 -4.45 1.68 33.15
N GLU A 637 -3.74 0.76 33.81
CA GLU A 637 -3.15 0.98 35.13
C GLU A 637 -2.13 2.13 35.14
N MET A 638 -1.38 2.29 34.07
CA MET A 638 -0.42 3.40 33.90
C MET A 638 -1.14 4.75 33.72
N LEU A 639 -2.30 4.73 33.05
CA LEU A 639 -3.11 5.93 32.86
C LEU A 639 -3.80 6.36 34.17
N GLU A 640 -4.33 5.41 34.94
CA GLU A 640 -4.92 5.64 36.25
C GLU A 640 -3.89 6.15 37.26
N SER A 641 -2.69 5.58 37.28
CA SER A 641 -1.58 6.06 38.10
C SER A 641 -1.19 7.50 37.80
N ALA A 642 -1.18 7.88 36.50
CA ALA A 642 -0.93 9.24 36.11
C ALA A 642 -2.05 10.20 36.54
N ASP A 643 -3.32 9.76 36.47
CA ASP A 643 -4.47 10.54 36.94
C ASP A 643 -4.43 10.74 38.44
N MET A 644 -4.11 9.68 39.21
CA MET A 644 -3.93 9.75 40.68
C MET A 644 -2.78 10.67 41.10
N SER A 645 -1.75 10.79 40.23
CA SER A 645 -0.63 11.72 40.44
C SER A 645 -0.98 13.18 40.08
N GLY A 646 -2.22 13.49 39.70
CA GLY A 646 -2.68 14.82 39.38
C GLY A 646 -2.19 15.32 38.00
N SER A 647 -1.75 14.43 37.10
CA SER A 647 -1.26 14.79 35.80
C SER A 647 -2.38 15.37 34.91
N ASN A 648 -2.13 16.51 34.27
CA ASN A 648 -3.03 17.02 33.26
C ASN A 648 -2.96 16.20 31.97
N ARG A 649 -3.90 16.41 31.01
CA ARG A 649 -3.98 15.64 29.75
C ARG A 649 -2.70 15.71 28.94
N MET A 650 -2.05 16.85 28.87
CA MET A 650 -0.80 17.03 28.10
C MET A 650 0.37 16.32 28.78
N GLN A 651 0.45 16.40 30.12
CA GLN A 651 1.47 15.68 30.88
C GLN A 651 1.28 14.17 30.73
N LYS A 652 0.05 13.67 30.84
CA LYS A 652 -0.27 12.26 30.62
C LYS A 652 0.09 11.83 29.19
N LEU A 653 -0.22 12.63 28.18
CA LEU A 653 0.15 12.34 26.78
C LEU A 653 1.66 12.26 26.59
N TRP A 654 2.40 13.31 27.01
CA TRP A 654 3.84 13.41 26.71
C TRP A 654 4.74 12.57 27.61
N PHE A 655 4.39 12.38 28.88
CA PHE A 655 5.26 11.68 29.84
C PHE A 655 4.85 10.21 30.08
N VAL A 656 3.62 9.82 29.73
CA VAL A 656 3.14 8.44 29.93
C VAL A 656 2.76 7.78 28.61
N GLN A 657 1.78 8.33 27.89
CA GLN A 657 1.25 7.65 26.68
C GLN A 657 2.27 7.61 25.54
N PHE A 658 2.91 8.74 25.23
CA PHE A 658 3.84 8.81 24.11
C PHE A 658 5.08 7.93 24.29
N PRO A 659 5.78 7.90 25.46
CA PRO A 659 6.90 7.00 25.69
C PRO A 659 6.53 5.51 25.61
N LEU A 660 5.34 5.13 26.13
CA LEU A 660 4.87 3.74 26.08
C LEU A 660 4.38 3.34 24.68
N ALA A 661 3.82 4.27 23.91
CA ALA A 661 3.39 4.05 22.53
C ALA A 661 4.57 4.03 21.53
N LEU A 662 5.70 4.62 21.90
CA LEU A 662 6.85 4.86 21.01
C LEU A 662 7.35 3.60 20.27
N PRO A 663 7.45 2.40 20.87
CA PRO A 663 7.85 1.19 20.15
C PRO A 663 6.90 0.84 19.00
N THR A 664 5.58 0.92 19.25
CA THR A 664 4.56 0.67 18.22
C THR A 664 4.56 1.75 17.15
N MET A 665 4.73 3.02 17.53
CA MET A 665 4.86 4.14 16.59
C MET A 665 6.11 4.00 15.70
N ALA A 666 7.21 3.48 16.25
CA ALA A 666 8.44 3.23 15.49
C ALA A 666 8.24 2.14 14.41
N VAL A 667 7.46 1.10 14.71
CA VAL A 667 7.05 0.12 13.69
C VAL A 667 6.22 0.80 12.59
N GLY A 668 5.31 1.71 12.97
CA GLY A 668 4.54 2.52 12.02
C GLY A 668 5.42 3.43 11.16
N PHE A 669 6.44 4.04 11.75
CA PHE A 669 7.42 4.85 11.04
C PHE A 669 8.24 4.01 10.05
N ASN A 670 8.64 2.80 10.46
CA ASN A 670 9.32 1.85 9.58
C ASN A 670 8.45 1.46 8.37
N GLN A 671 7.18 1.15 8.60
CA GLN A 671 6.24 0.85 7.52
C GLN A 671 6.03 2.05 6.59
N ALA A 672 6.00 3.26 7.13
CA ALA A 672 5.92 4.48 6.33
C ALA A 672 7.15 4.68 5.43
N LEU A 673 8.36 4.38 5.94
CA LEU A 673 9.59 4.38 5.13
C LEU A 673 9.53 3.35 4.00
N MET A 674 9.06 2.12 4.28
CA MET A 674 8.89 1.09 3.25
C MET A 674 7.91 1.54 2.16
N PHE A 675 6.79 2.13 2.56
CA PHE A 675 5.80 2.69 1.63
C PHE A 675 6.36 3.88 0.85
N ALA A 676 7.20 4.72 1.46
CA ALA A 676 7.87 5.81 0.79
C ALA A 676 8.87 5.31 -0.26
N PHE A 677 9.67 4.27 0.04
CA PHE A 677 10.54 3.62 -0.96
C PHE A 677 9.73 3.08 -2.14
N PHE A 678 8.65 2.37 -1.87
CA PHE A 678 7.77 1.85 -2.92
C PHE A 678 7.18 2.98 -3.78
N MET A 679 6.66 4.03 -3.14
CA MET A 679 6.03 5.15 -3.84
C MET A 679 7.04 6.01 -4.60
N THR A 680 8.31 6.13 -4.15
CA THR A 680 9.36 6.84 -4.86
C THR A 680 9.62 6.21 -6.23
N MET A 681 9.58 4.87 -6.33
CA MET A 681 9.71 4.18 -7.61
C MET A 681 8.59 4.54 -8.60
N ILE A 682 7.37 4.71 -8.09
CA ILE A 682 6.20 5.11 -8.89
C ILE A 682 6.28 6.60 -9.25
N ALA A 683 6.71 7.44 -8.30
CA ALA A 683 6.87 8.87 -8.50
C ALA A 683 7.91 9.25 -9.55
N ALA A 684 8.77 8.32 -9.95
CA ALA A 684 9.67 8.47 -11.09
C ALA A 684 8.95 8.85 -12.39
N TYR A 685 7.65 8.53 -12.50
CA TYR A 685 6.78 8.97 -13.59
C TYR A 685 6.59 10.51 -13.66
N ILE A 686 6.81 11.20 -12.56
CA ILE A 686 6.79 12.67 -12.51
C ILE A 686 8.10 13.26 -13.10
N GLY A 687 9.09 12.43 -13.43
CA GLY A 687 10.38 12.89 -13.93
C GLY A 687 11.42 13.20 -12.86
N THR A 688 11.41 12.44 -11.75
CA THR A 688 12.46 12.50 -10.72
C THR A 688 13.79 11.97 -11.25
N VAL A 689 14.88 12.49 -10.70
CA VAL A 689 16.25 12.09 -11.07
C VAL A 689 16.79 11.13 -10.02
N ASP A 690 16.08 10.02 -9.78
CA ASP A 690 16.37 9.03 -8.73
C ASP A 690 16.61 7.61 -9.31
N LEU A 691 16.72 6.60 -8.42
CA LEU A 691 16.84 5.19 -8.84
C LEU A 691 15.58 4.68 -9.55
N GLY A 692 14.40 5.19 -9.20
CA GLY A 692 13.16 4.81 -9.85
C GLY A 692 13.13 5.16 -11.34
N GLN A 693 13.64 6.33 -11.71
CA GLN A 693 13.76 6.73 -13.11
C GLN A 693 14.71 5.82 -13.88
N GLU A 694 15.85 5.48 -13.29
CA GLU A 694 16.80 4.56 -13.92
C GLU A 694 16.22 3.15 -14.08
N LEU A 695 15.47 2.65 -13.09
CA LEU A 695 14.75 1.38 -13.20
C LEU A 695 13.72 1.39 -14.33
N GLN A 696 13.00 2.50 -14.54
CA GLN A 696 12.08 2.63 -15.67
C GLN A 696 12.81 2.64 -17.02
N ARG A 697 13.98 3.28 -17.09
CA ARG A 697 14.81 3.28 -18.29
C ARG A 697 15.32 1.88 -18.66
N THR A 698 15.66 1.05 -17.65
CA THR A 698 16.11 -0.33 -17.91
C THR A 698 14.99 -1.22 -18.48
N LEU A 699 13.71 -0.94 -18.16
CA LEU A 699 12.59 -1.65 -18.78
C LEU A 699 12.51 -1.36 -20.29
N ALA A 700 12.75 -0.13 -20.69
CA ALA A 700 12.74 0.26 -22.10
C ALA A 700 13.99 -0.26 -22.86
N GLY A 701 15.15 -0.27 -22.18
CA GLY A 701 16.42 -0.74 -22.74
C GLY A 701 16.65 -2.25 -22.67
N THR A 702 15.81 -2.99 -21.93
CA THR A 702 15.96 -4.44 -21.66
C THR A 702 17.28 -4.82 -20.96
N ASP A 703 17.87 -3.89 -20.17
CA ASP A 703 19.15 -4.08 -19.48
C ASP A 703 18.94 -4.81 -18.14
N LEU A 704 19.04 -6.14 -18.13
CA LEU A 704 18.77 -6.99 -16.97
C LEU A 704 19.73 -6.76 -15.82
N GLY A 705 21.04 -6.83 -16.07
CA GLY A 705 22.06 -6.67 -15.03
C GLY A 705 21.95 -5.31 -14.36
N LYS A 706 21.80 -4.24 -15.15
CA LYS A 706 21.58 -2.89 -14.62
C LYS A 706 20.30 -2.80 -13.79
N ASN A 707 19.20 -3.40 -14.25
CA ASN A 707 17.94 -3.44 -13.53
C ASN A 707 18.06 -4.10 -12.15
N PHE A 708 18.76 -5.23 -12.08
CA PHE A 708 18.99 -5.93 -10.80
C PHE A 708 19.89 -5.16 -9.85
N VAL A 709 20.99 -4.54 -10.35
CA VAL A 709 21.86 -3.69 -9.53
C VAL A 709 21.08 -2.54 -8.91
N LEU A 710 20.26 -1.85 -9.72
CA LEU A 710 19.41 -0.75 -9.23
C LEU A 710 18.36 -1.23 -8.23
N GLY A 711 17.72 -2.37 -8.51
CA GLY A 711 16.76 -2.98 -7.60
C GLY A 711 17.37 -3.41 -6.27
N LEU A 712 18.56 -4.00 -6.29
CA LEU A 712 19.32 -4.35 -5.08
C LEU A 712 19.72 -3.10 -4.28
N ASN A 713 20.10 -2.01 -4.93
CA ASN A 713 20.41 -0.75 -4.24
C ASN A 713 19.22 -0.27 -3.42
N VAL A 714 18.02 -0.24 -4.02
CA VAL A 714 16.80 0.16 -3.31
C VAL A 714 16.49 -0.82 -2.17
N ALA A 715 16.58 -2.13 -2.44
CA ALA A 715 16.30 -3.17 -1.45
C ALA A 715 17.28 -3.09 -0.26
N PHE A 716 18.58 -2.91 -0.49
CA PHE A 716 19.58 -2.84 0.57
C PHE A 716 19.44 -1.58 1.42
N MET A 717 19.10 -0.44 0.81
CA MET A 717 18.76 0.76 1.55
C MET A 717 17.54 0.54 2.43
N ALA A 718 16.44 0.02 1.86
CA ALA A 718 15.20 -0.26 2.57
C ALA A 718 15.42 -1.26 3.72
N LEU A 719 16.09 -2.39 3.46
CA LEU A 719 16.43 -3.39 4.47
C LEU A 719 17.30 -2.84 5.61
N SER A 720 18.22 -1.91 5.30
CA SER A 720 19.03 -1.26 6.34
C SER A 720 18.16 -0.50 7.34
N PHE A 721 17.18 0.27 6.85
CA PHE A 721 16.24 0.97 7.72
C PHE A 721 15.33 -0.01 8.47
N ASP A 722 14.79 -1.00 7.79
CA ASP A 722 13.89 -2.01 8.37
C ASP A 722 14.54 -2.77 9.53
N LEU A 723 15.73 -3.32 9.31
CA LEU A 723 16.45 -4.09 10.33
C LEU A 723 16.82 -3.25 11.57
N VAL A 724 17.21 -1.99 11.36
CA VAL A 724 17.63 -1.11 12.47
C VAL A 724 16.42 -0.69 13.29
N ILE A 725 15.34 -0.22 12.64
CA ILE A 725 14.17 0.32 13.34
C ILE A 725 13.40 -0.79 14.05
N ASN A 726 13.17 -1.93 13.39
CA ASN A 726 12.46 -3.06 13.99
C ASN A 726 13.21 -3.64 15.21
N LYS A 727 14.53 -3.76 15.10
CA LYS A 727 15.35 -4.22 16.25
C LYS A 727 15.27 -3.24 17.41
N TRP A 728 15.40 -1.94 17.12
CA TRP A 728 15.29 -0.89 18.14
C TRP A 728 13.89 -0.91 18.81
N ALA A 729 12.82 -1.03 18.04
CA ALA A 729 11.44 -1.10 18.54
C ALA A 729 11.25 -2.33 19.46
N ALA A 730 11.73 -3.51 19.03
CA ALA A 730 11.67 -4.73 19.81
C ALA A 730 12.44 -4.62 21.14
N ASP A 731 13.68 -4.08 21.11
CA ASP A 731 14.47 -3.89 22.32
C ASP A 731 13.83 -2.89 23.29
N LYS A 732 13.21 -1.82 22.75
CA LYS A 732 12.47 -0.86 23.57
C LYS A 732 11.21 -1.46 24.18
N LYS A 733 10.45 -2.27 23.43
CA LYS A 733 9.26 -2.96 23.91
C LYS A 733 9.61 -3.85 25.09
N LYS A 734 10.70 -4.62 24.98
CA LYS A 734 11.21 -5.47 26.05
C LYS A 734 11.65 -4.68 27.30
N ILE A 735 12.34 -3.53 27.11
CA ILE A 735 12.75 -2.67 28.23
C ILE A 735 11.55 -2.08 28.99
N LEU A 736 10.45 -1.80 28.29
CA LEU A 736 9.23 -1.24 28.87
C LEU A 736 8.29 -2.30 29.44
N GLY A 737 8.64 -3.60 29.35
CA GLY A 737 7.80 -4.71 29.85
C GLY A 737 6.47 -4.86 29.10
N LEU A 738 6.44 -4.51 27.83
CA LEU A 738 5.24 -4.56 26.97
C LEU A 738 5.21 -5.82 26.06
N ASP A 739 6.01 -6.84 26.37
CA ASP A 739 6.08 -8.09 25.59
C ASP A 739 4.87 -8.98 25.83
#